data_5f2f320071c94a71382f57b16203b67b
#
_entry.id   5f2f320071c94a71382f57b16203b67b
#
_cell.length_a   1.000
_cell.length_b   1.000
_cell.length_c   1.000
_cell.angle_alpha   90.00
_cell.angle_beta   90.00
_cell.angle_gamma   90.00
#
_symmetry.space_group_name_H-M   'P 1'
#
loop_
_entity.id
_entity.type
_entity.pdbx_description
1 polymer ?
#
loop_
_entity_poly.entity_id
_entity_poly.type
_entity_poly.pdbx_seq_one_letter_code
_entity_poly.pdbx_strand_id
1 'polypeptide(L)'
;MQKKINKNFKQVAKPSTKASDPSLLTHYPLNSYFTNLNQINLFYYLLIAYAFSFVCRLYWVFWASSFEPFYFNNELMINSNDGYAFAEGARDMIAGFHQPNDLSYFNSPLSSLTYYIYKLTPFSFESIILYMSAFFSSLIIIPLILIANLYKERFAGFLAALFASVAVSYYNRTMIGYYDTDMLVTVLPCFFVYFLIKLIIKRDHLSLIALPLIMSFYLWYYPSSYTLNVALMGLFLLYTLIFHIKDRLFFMALIFMIIALSPIAWYYELALLALLFAFFVLKNVLFKPLLLAFLGILSLILLFLSGGLEPILYQLDFYIFKSDASASLSKNFVYFNVSKTIQEVSNIDLATFARRISSSELAFLFSIAGLFMLIKKHKSVILFLPLLLLGFLAFFAGLRFTIYAVPVMALGLGYFCVFMGDKISNFKALKELNFYLFTSFVLAIFALLFFALFLNDLSLEFFILFLALFFTALMLKFSFFKTASFIFVFSLSFLSLGFAIEHIYKYKASTVLTNAEVKSLDKLKSIAKPEDYVITWWDYGYALRYYSDVKTLVDGGKHLGKDNFFPSFVLSSDENSSANMARLSVEYTEKSFDNNWSAQNGSDILKAMMKDYNKSNEFLFFESLKDKNFKIPSPKTRDIYLYMPARMAAIFSTVASFSKIDLSNGELNQPFIFSTALALASEPQIVLSNGFIIENDFKSLVVGDKKLAINSIYDISNIEKGEFKNIVLDKNAKYFVFILKQNFVYPMQFIIMDKSMFESAYVQMFFLNHYDKDLFELVINDKNGKVFKLKK
;
A
#
# COMPACT_ATOMS: atom_id res chain seq x y z
N MET A 1 48.27 -6.84 0.50
CA MET A 1 47.28 -6.22 -0.32
C MET A 1 46.41 -5.25 0.51
N GLN A 2 45.79 -5.68 1.59
CA GLN A 2 44.92 -4.88 2.47
C GLN A 2 45.60 -3.61 3.07
N LYS A 3 46.89 -3.70 3.49
CA LYS A 3 47.64 -2.52 3.99
C LYS A 3 47.88 -1.47 2.90
N LYS A 4 48.09 -1.91 1.63
CA LYS A 4 48.28 -0.97 0.49
C LYS A 4 46.97 -0.29 0.07
N ILE A 5 45.86 -1.04 0.11
CA ILE A 5 44.50 -0.55 -0.12
C ILE A 5 44.13 0.54 0.93
N ASN A 6 44.34 0.23 2.21
CA ASN A 6 44.06 1.19 3.29
C ASN A 6 44.96 2.43 3.25
N LYS A 7 46.21 2.32 2.80
CA LYS A 7 47.14 3.46 2.68
C LYS A 7 46.74 4.39 1.51
N ASN A 8 46.38 3.81 0.38
CA ASN A 8 45.95 4.56 -0.80
C ASN A 8 44.62 5.26 -0.54
N PHE A 9 43.67 4.56 0.11
CA PHE A 9 42.36 5.13 0.46
C PHE A 9 42.51 6.27 1.49
N LYS A 10 43.35 6.13 2.51
CA LYS A 10 43.64 7.19 3.50
C LYS A 10 44.30 8.43 2.89
N GLN A 11 45.12 8.29 1.83
CA GLN A 11 45.70 9.43 1.13
C GLN A 11 44.68 10.22 0.32
N VAL A 12 43.72 9.50 -0.26
CA VAL A 12 42.65 10.11 -1.08
C VAL A 12 41.49 10.65 -0.19
N ALA A 13 41.24 9.97 0.92
CA ALA A 13 40.22 10.37 1.90
C ALA A 13 40.65 11.52 2.82
N LYS A 14 41.86 12.09 2.69
CA LYS A 14 42.24 13.29 3.44
C LYS A 14 41.38 14.46 2.95
N PRO A 15 40.66 15.14 3.85
CA PRO A 15 39.92 16.35 3.48
C PRO A 15 40.90 17.36 2.91
N SER A 16 40.52 18.04 1.81
CA SER A 16 41.25 19.28 1.42
C SER A 16 41.17 20.24 2.62
N THR A 17 42.30 20.68 3.08
CA THR A 17 42.56 21.39 4.34
C THR A 17 41.78 22.69 4.61
N LYS A 18 40.58 22.87 3.99
CA LYS A 18 39.73 24.07 4.23
C LYS A 18 38.21 23.81 4.25
N ALA A 19 37.78 22.56 4.34
CA ALA A 19 36.33 22.25 4.47
C ALA A 19 36.11 21.09 5.46
N SER A 20 36.59 21.20 6.66
CA SER A 20 36.01 20.46 7.78
C SER A 20 34.63 21.09 8.03
N ASP A 21 33.59 20.30 7.96
CA ASP A 21 32.26 20.71 8.42
C ASP A 21 32.43 21.30 9.84
N PRO A 22 32.21 22.60 10.06
CA PRO A 22 32.36 23.21 11.37
C PRO A 22 31.48 22.57 12.43
N SER A 23 30.42 21.84 12.01
CA SER A 23 29.53 21.10 12.90
C SER A 23 30.15 19.86 13.53
N LEU A 24 31.28 19.37 13.02
CA LEU A 24 32.00 18.23 13.59
C LEU A 24 32.85 18.60 14.82
N LEU A 25 33.06 19.86 15.11
CA LEU A 25 34.00 20.39 16.16
C LEU A 25 33.34 21.14 17.29
N THR A 26 32.04 21.31 17.33
CA THR A 26 31.42 21.87 18.52
C THR A 26 31.30 20.80 19.61
N HIS A 27 32.36 20.57 20.34
CA HIS A 27 32.32 19.94 21.66
C HIS A 27 31.42 20.77 22.58
N TYR A 28 30.15 20.38 22.70
CA TYR A 28 29.42 20.71 23.92
C TYR A 28 29.78 19.62 24.94
N PRO A 29 30.40 19.98 26.07
CA PRO A 29 30.52 19.05 27.18
C PRO A 29 29.14 18.91 27.83
N LEU A 30 28.29 18.05 27.26
CA LEU A 30 27.02 17.73 27.87
C LEU A 30 27.26 16.57 28.84
N ASN A 31 27.54 16.89 30.09
CA ASN A 31 27.33 15.96 31.20
C ASN A 31 25.80 15.82 31.45
N SER A 32 25.05 15.36 30.48
CA SER A 32 23.61 15.15 30.64
C SER A 32 23.28 13.69 30.90
N TYR A 33 22.17 13.45 31.57
CA TYR A 33 21.69 12.12 31.92
C TYR A 33 21.49 11.23 30.67
N PHE A 34 20.97 11.80 29.57
CA PHE A 34 20.70 11.07 28.34
C PHE A 34 21.97 10.87 27.47
N THR A 35 22.99 11.71 27.59
CA THR A 35 24.28 11.44 26.93
C THR A 35 24.98 10.20 27.47
N ASN A 36 24.76 9.84 28.73
CA ASN A 36 25.27 8.59 29.30
C ASN A 36 24.60 7.37 28.66
N LEU A 37 23.35 7.45 28.26
CA LEU A 37 22.66 6.39 27.54
C LEU A 37 23.28 6.12 26.16
N ASN A 38 23.92 7.11 25.53
CA ASN A 38 24.65 6.90 24.27
C ASN A 38 25.87 5.98 24.44
N GLN A 39 26.33 5.69 25.68
CA GLN A 39 27.42 4.77 25.97
C GLN A 39 26.98 3.29 25.95
N ILE A 40 25.69 3.00 26.07
CA ILE A 40 25.15 1.65 26.01
C ILE A 40 25.55 1.01 24.66
N ASN A 41 25.90 -0.27 24.72
CA ASN A 41 26.29 -1.00 23.49
C ASN A 41 25.19 -0.93 22.43
N LEU A 42 25.59 -0.61 21.22
CA LEU A 42 24.71 -0.52 20.05
C LEU A 42 23.88 -1.80 19.84
N PHE A 43 24.47 -2.96 20.13
CA PHE A 43 23.79 -4.26 19.99
C PHE A 43 22.50 -4.34 20.81
N TYR A 44 22.50 -3.87 22.05
CA TYR A 44 21.30 -3.92 22.90
C TYR A 44 20.18 -3.02 22.35
N TYR A 45 20.51 -1.86 21.83
CA TYR A 45 19.53 -0.98 21.19
C TYR A 45 18.88 -1.62 19.98
N LEU A 46 19.70 -2.25 19.12
CA LEU A 46 19.22 -2.97 17.95
C LEU A 46 18.32 -4.16 18.35
N LEU A 47 18.77 -4.97 19.31
CA LEU A 47 18.03 -6.15 19.74
C LEU A 47 16.68 -5.78 20.39
N ILE A 48 16.67 -4.83 21.31
CA ILE A 48 15.46 -4.43 22.03
C ILE A 48 14.46 -3.79 21.06
N ALA A 49 14.91 -2.90 20.17
CA ALA A 49 14.03 -2.25 19.20
C ALA A 49 13.46 -3.25 18.20
N TYR A 50 14.28 -4.22 17.72
CA TYR A 50 13.80 -5.26 16.83
C TYR A 50 12.77 -6.17 17.51
N ALA A 51 13.07 -6.63 18.71
CA ALA A 51 12.15 -7.43 19.51
C ALA A 51 10.83 -6.70 19.78
N PHE A 52 10.89 -5.40 20.14
CA PHE A 52 9.69 -4.57 20.32
C PHE A 52 8.85 -4.50 19.04
N SER A 53 9.48 -4.18 17.91
CA SER A 53 8.81 -4.10 16.61
C SER A 53 8.10 -5.40 16.26
N PHE A 54 8.79 -6.52 16.42
CA PHE A 54 8.26 -7.85 16.09
C PHE A 54 7.12 -8.28 17.05
N VAL A 55 7.31 -8.08 18.36
CA VAL A 55 6.30 -8.42 19.39
C VAL A 55 5.01 -7.63 19.19
N CYS A 56 5.09 -6.33 18.88
CA CYS A 56 3.91 -5.53 18.56
C CYS A 56 3.11 -6.12 17.39
N ARG A 57 3.78 -6.69 16.38
CA ARG A 57 3.13 -7.34 15.24
C ARG A 57 2.52 -8.70 15.58
N LEU A 58 3.09 -9.45 16.52
CA LEU A 58 2.54 -10.74 17.00
C LEU A 58 1.15 -10.58 17.61
N TYR A 59 0.78 -9.39 18.07
CA TYR A 59 -0.56 -9.14 18.62
C TYR A 59 -1.68 -9.51 17.64
N TRP A 60 -1.50 -9.24 16.35
CA TRP A 60 -2.49 -9.62 15.36
C TRP A 60 -2.70 -11.14 15.28
N VAL A 61 -1.64 -11.94 15.34
CA VAL A 61 -1.75 -13.42 15.35
C VAL A 61 -2.51 -13.87 16.60
N PHE A 62 -2.15 -13.31 17.77
CA PHE A 62 -2.84 -13.64 19.01
C PHE A 62 -4.34 -13.36 18.93
N TRP A 63 -4.73 -12.24 18.36
CA TRP A 63 -6.15 -11.92 18.16
C TRP A 63 -6.79 -12.81 17.07
N ALA A 64 -6.18 -12.91 15.91
CA ALA A 64 -6.74 -13.63 14.75
C ALA A 64 -6.88 -15.15 15.03
N SER A 65 -6.00 -15.70 15.84
CA SER A 65 -6.04 -17.14 16.20
C SER A 65 -7.29 -17.56 16.97
N SER A 66 -8.05 -16.62 17.52
CA SER A 66 -9.32 -16.93 18.20
C SER A 66 -10.51 -17.09 17.25
N PHE A 67 -10.33 -16.88 15.94
CA PHE A 67 -11.40 -16.92 14.94
C PHE A 67 -11.20 -18.10 13.98
N GLU A 68 -12.01 -19.14 14.11
CA GLU A 68 -12.01 -20.31 13.21
C GLU A 68 -12.18 -19.94 11.73
N PRO A 69 -13.02 -18.95 11.35
CA PRO A 69 -13.15 -18.53 9.94
C PRO A 69 -11.87 -18.01 9.28
N PHE A 70 -10.83 -17.70 10.03
CA PHE A 70 -9.56 -17.21 9.50
C PHE A 70 -8.55 -18.32 9.17
N TYR A 71 -8.91 -19.58 9.45
CA TYR A 71 -8.06 -20.73 9.18
C TYR A 71 -8.53 -21.53 7.98
N PHE A 72 -7.58 -21.96 7.16
CA PHE A 72 -7.79 -22.98 6.13
C PHE A 72 -6.70 -24.05 6.26
N ASN A 73 -7.06 -25.33 6.24
CA ASN A 73 -6.14 -26.47 6.44
C ASN A 73 -5.25 -26.32 7.68
N ASN A 74 -5.81 -25.84 8.79
CA ASN A 74 -5.14 -25.54 10.06
C ASN A 74 -4.06 -24.44 10.00
N GLU A 75 -3.94 -23.71 8.92
CA GLU A 75 -3.03 -22.57 8.76
C GLU A 75 -3.83 -21.26 8.76
N LEU A 76 -3.29 -20.23 9.42
CA LEU A 76 -3.88 -18.89 9.47
C LEU A 76 -3.65 -18.20 8.12
N MET A 77 -4.72 -17.71 7.51
CA MET A 77 -4.66 -17.05 6.21
C MET A 77 -4.13 -15.60 6.30
N ILE A 78 -3.57 -15.11 5.20
CA ILE A 78 -3.08 -13.74 5.08
C ILE A 78 -4.22 -12.72 4.96
N ASN A 79 -3.92 -11.44 5.28
CA ASN A 79 -4.87 -10.33 5.28
C ASN A 79 -4.63 -9.27 4.18
N SER A 80 -3.69 -9.51 3.26
CA SER A 80 -3.46 -8.66 2.08
C SER A 80 -3.92 -9.36 0.80
N ASN A 81 -4.73 -8.70 -0.02
CA ASN A 81 -5.22 -9.26 -1.28
C ASN A 81 -4.07 -9.46 -2.28
N ASP A 82 -3.21 -8.46 -2.44
CA ASP A 82 -2.04 -8.51 -3.34
C ASP A 82 -1.05 -9.62 -2.92
N GLY A 83 -1.07 -10.01 -1.65
CA GLY A 83 -0.27 -11.12 -1.15
C GLY A 83 -0.55 -12.44 -1.87
N TYR A 84 -1.77 -12.70 -2.28
CA TYR A 84 -2.11 -13.92 -3.02
C TYR A 84 -1.49 -13.96 -4.42
N ALA A 85 -1.27 -12.82 -5.07
CA ALA A 85 -0.56 -12.76 -6.34
C ALA A 85 0.89 -13.24 -6.21
N PHE A 86 1.59 -12.71 -5.22
CA PHE A 86 2.98 -13.11 -4.94
C PHE A 86 3.08 -14.54 -4.41
N ALA A 87 2.10 -14.98 -3.60
CA ALA A 87 2.04 -16.34 -3.09
C ALA A 87 1.81 -17.35 -4.23
N GLU A 88 0.91 -17.05 -5.17
CA GLU A 88 0.71 -17.85 -6.38
C GLU A 88 2.01 -17.98 -7.18
N GLY A 89 2.65 -16.87 -7.51
CA GLY A 89 3.92 -16.89 -8.24
C GLY A 89 5.02 -17.69 -7.53
N ALA A 90 5.12 -17.61 -6.20
CA ALA A 90 6.07 -18.39 -5.41
C ALA A 90 5.72 -19.89 -5.39
N ARG A 91 4.42 -20.23 -5.26
CA ARG A 91 3.91 -21.59 -5.33
C ARG A 91 4.28 -22.25 -6.68
N ASP A 92 4.06 -21.54 -7.77
CA ASP A 92 4.35 -22.01 -9.12
C ASP A 92 5.86 -22.19 -9.34
N MET A 93 6.70 -21.29 -8.79
CA MET A 93 8.16 -21.48 -8.78
C MET A 93 8.58 -22.72 -7.98
N ILE A 94 7.91 -23.05 -6.89
CA ILE A 94 8.16 -24.27 -6.10
C ILE A 94 7.78 -25.51 -6.91
N ALA A 95 6.66 -25.45 -7.63
CA ALA A 95 6.19 -26.52 -8.52
C ALA A 95 7.07 -26.66 -9.77
N GLY A 96 7.84 -25.62 -10.13
CA GLY A 96 8.67 -25.58 -11.35
C GLY A 96 7.86 -25.38 -12.63
N PHE A 97 6.61 -24.96 -12.53
CA PHE A 97 5.71 -24.77 -13.64
C PHE A 97 4.65 -23.70 -13.32
N HIS A 98 4.26 -22.92 -14.31
CA HIS A 98 3.07 -22.08 -14.27
C HIS A 98 2.33 -22.17 -15.61
N GLN A 99 1.06 -21.79 -15.62
CA GLN A 99 0.23 -21.84 -16.84
C GLN A 99 0.75 -20.83 -17.88
N PRO A 100 0.88 -21.20 -19.16
CA PRO A 100 1.14 -20.24 -20.21
C PRO A 100 0.00 -19.25 -20.33
N ASN A 101 0.33 -18.01 -20.67
CA ASN A 101 -0.67 -16.93 -20.83
C ASN A 101 -1.48 -16.64 -19.55
N ASP A 102 -0.88 -16.82 -18.40
CA ASP A 102 -1.47 -16.49 -17.10
C ASP A 102 -1.05 -15.11 -16.62
N LEU A 103 -1.82 -14.54 -15.66
CA LEU A 103 -1.49 -13.29 -14.96
C LEU A 103 -0.61 -13.54 -13.72
N SER A 104 -0.03 -14.73 -13.58
CA SER A 104 0.80 -15.13 -12.44
C SER A 104 2.01 -14.23 -12.27
N TYR A 105 2.35 -13.93 -11.02
CA TYR A 105 3.57 -13.22 -10.62
C TYR A 105 4.80 -14.14 -10.55
N PHE A 106 4.84 -15.14 -11.43
CA PHE A 106 5.98 -16.04 -11.58
C PHE A 106 7.27 -15.24 -11.86
N ASN A 107 8.36 -15.55 -11.16
CA ASN A 107 9.63 -14.82 -11.20
C ASN A 107 9.56 -13.36 -10.72
N SER A 108 8.45 -12.88 -10.15
CA SER A 108 8.46 -11.57 -9.53
C SER A 108 9.41 -11.51 -8.33
N PRO A 109 9.95 -10.35 -7.97
CA PRO A 109 10.94 -10.24 -6.90
C PRO A 109 10.51 -10.82 -5.56
N LEU A 110 9.29 -10.50 -5.11
CA LEU A 110 8.78 -11.00 -3.84
C LEU A 110 8.48 -12.51 -3.91
N SER A 111 7.91 -13.00 -5.02
CA SER A 111 7.73 -14.44 -5.25
C SER A 111 9.06 -15.19 -5.24
N SER A 112 10.08 -14.64 -5.90
CA SER A 112 11.43 -15.21 -5.93
C SER A 112 12.07 -15.25 -4.54
N LEU A 113 11.96 -14.16 -3.77
CA LEU A 113 12.46 -14.09 -2.40
C LEU A 113 11.78 -15.15 -1.51
N THR A 114 10.45 -15.29 -1.62
CA THR A 114 9.67 -16.30 -0.89
C THR A 114 10.06 -17.72 -1.29
N TYR A 115 10.24 -17.98 -2.59
CA TYR A 115 10.73 -19.26 -3.10
C TYR A 115 12.08 -19.65 -2.49
N TYR A 116 13.07 -18.72 -2.47
CA TYR A 116 14.37 -19.01 -1.89
C TYR A 116 14.30 -19.22 -0.37
N ILE A 117 13.50 -18.43 0.36
CA ILE A 117 13.30 -18.65 1.79
C ILE A 117 12.70 -20.03 2.05
N TYR A 118 11.67 -20.44 1.29
CA TYR A 118 11.08 -21.76 1.40
C TYR A 118 12.10 -22.89 1.16
N LYS A 119 12.95 -22.76 0.14
CA LYS A 119 13.99 -23.76 -0.15
C LYS A 119 15.10 -23.82 0.91
N LEU A 120 15.38 -22.72 1.62
CA LEU A 120 16.47 -22.61 2.58
C LEU A 120 16.05 -22.83 4.04
N THR A 121 14.74 -22.87 4.33
CA THR A 121 14.22 -22.98 5.70
C THR A 121 13.26 -24.16 5.83
N PRO A 122 13.07 -24.71 7.06
CA PRO A 122 12.16 -25.83 7.31
C PRO A 122 10.70 -25.39 7.54
N PHE A 123 10.35 -24.12 7.31
CA PHE A 123 9.02 -23.59 7.58
C PHE A 123 8.01 -23.96 6.48
N SER A 124 6.72 -24.10 6.86
CA SER A 124 5.64 -24.25 5.87
C SER A 124 5.54 -23.01 5.00
N PHE A 125 5.03 -23.18 3.78
CA PHE A 125 4.84 -22.07 2.83
C PHE A 125 3.91 -21.01 3.42
N GLU A 126 2.80 -21.40 4.01
CA GLU A 126 1.81 -20.54 4.65
C GLU A 126 2.42 -19.76 5.82
N SER A 127 3.24 -20.41 6.65
CA SER A 127 3.98 -19.71 7.72
C SER A 127 4.94 -18.67 7.18
N ILE A 128 5.63 -18.94 6.06
CA ILE A 128 6.54 -17.98 5.44
C ILE A 128 5.78 -16.74 4.98
N ILE A 129 4.73 -16.90 4.16
CA ILE A 129 3.94 -15.77 3.66
C ILE A 129 3.23 -15.00 4.79
N LEU A 130 2.86 -15.67 5.88
CA LEU A 130 2.23 -15.06 7.04
C LEU A 130 3.19 -14.14 7.81
N TYR A 131 4.40 -14.63 8.14
CA TYR A 131 5.33 -13.94 9.04
C TYR A 131 6.38 -13.07 8.35
N MET A 132 6.62 -13.25 7.05
CA MET A 132 7.69 -12.61 6.31
C MET A 132 7.65 -11.08 6.42
N SER A 133 6.45 -10.48 6.36
CA SER A 133 6.26 -9.04 6.48
C SER A 133 6.81 -8.50 7.81
N ALA A 134 6.51 -9.17 8.93
CA ALA A 134 6.97 -8.73 10.24
C ALA A 134 8.50 -8.80 10.39
N PHE A 135 9.13 -9.86 9.85
CA PHE A 135 10.58 -9.99 9.88
C PHE A 135 11.29 -8.89 9.10
N PHE A 136 10.92 -8.69 7.84
CA PHE A 136 11.59 -7.72 6.98
C PHE A 136 11.25 -6.27 7.34
N SER A 137 10.02 -5.96 7.69
CA SER A 137 9.65 -4.60 8.09
C SER A 137 10.30 -4.16 9.40
N SER A 138 10.52 -5.09 10.34
CA SER A 138 11.24 -4.77 11.59
C SER A 138 12.69 -4.35 11.35
N LEU A 139 13.26 -4.61 10.17
CA LEU A 139 14.61 -4.13 9.81
C LEU A 139 14.71 -2.61 9.70
N ILE A 140 13.59 -1.86 9.64
CA ILE A 140 13.58 -0.38 9.60
C ILE A 140 14.34 0.23 10.80
N ILE A 141 14.37 -0.47 11.95
CA ILE A 141 15.04 0.00 13.14
C ILE A 141 16.54 0.12 12.96
N ILE A 142 17.13 -0.74 12.11
CA ILE A 142 18.58 -0.83 11.95
C ILE A 142 19.16 0.45 11.34
N PRO A 143 18.75 0.91 10.14
CA PRO A 143 19.30 2.12 9.56
C PRO A 143 19.03 3.35 10.42
N LEU A 144 17.90 3.47 11.11
CA LEU A 144 17.59 4.60 11.97
C LEU A 144 18.56 4.72 13.17
N ILE A 145 18.78 3.62 13.89
CA ILE A 145 19.73 3.58 15.00
C ILE A 145 21.18 3.78 14.51
N LEU A 146 21.55 3.19 13.37
CA LEU A 146 22.88 3.34 12.80
C LEU A 146 23.17 4.79 12.34
N ILE A 147 22.20 5.48 11.74
CA ILE A 147 22.31 6.90 11.36
C ILE A 147 22.54 7.77 12.61
N ALA A 148 21.70 7.59 13.62
CA ALA A 148 21.86 8.33 14.87
C ALA A 148 23.20 7.98 15.57
N ASN A 149 23.66 6.74 15.48
CA ASN A 149 24.98 6.36 15.99
C ASN A 149 26.13 7.07 15.27
N LEU A 150 26.04 7.31 13.97
CA LEU A 150 27.04 8.11 13.23
C LEU A 150 27.14 9.53 13.78
N TYR A 151 26.03 10.10 14.25
CA TYR A 151 25.94 11.43 14.87
C TYR A 151 26.20 11.43 16.38
N LYS A 152 26.49 10.26 16.98
CA LYS A 152 26.63 10.07 18.45
C LYS A 152 25.33 10.33 19.25
N GLU A 153 24.19 10.16 18.58
CA GLU A 153 22.83 10.36 19.13
C GLU A 153 22.07 9.02 19.27
N ARG A 154 22.73 7.97 19.77
CA ARG A 154 22.20 6.59 19.79
C ARG A 154 20.83 6.47 20.43
N PHE A 155 20.64 7.13 21.60
CA PHE A 155 19.39 7.04 22.32
C PHE A 155 18.23 7.70 21.55
N ALA A 156 18.49 8.86 20.90
CA ALA A 156 17.52 9.47 20.01
C ALA A 156 17.16 8.55 18.84
N GLY A 157 18.15 7.86 18.26
CA GLY A 157 17.91 6.85 17.21
C GLY A 157 17.12 5.65 17.70
N PHE A 158 17.33 5.21 18.93
CA PHE A 158 16.55 4.13 19.55
C PHE A 158 15.07 4.53 19.70
N LEU A 159 14.80 5.72 20.25
CA LEU A 159 13.43 6.25 20.33
C LEU A 159 12.79 6.37 18.94
N ALA A 160 13.52 6.92 17.97
CA ALA A 160 13.06 7.03 16.59
C ALA A 160 12.71 5.66 15.98
N ALA A 161 13.53 4.64 16.24
CA ALA A 161 13.28 3.27 15.78
C ALA A 161 11.99 2.69 16.38
N LEU A 162 11.75 2.91 17.68
CA LEU A 162 10.49 2.50 18.32
C LEU A 162 9.29 3.21 17.67
N PHE A 163 9.35 4.55 17.52
CA PHE A 163 8.26 5.34 16.91
C PHE A 163 7.97 4.89 15.48
N ALA A 164 9.01 4.78 14.64
CA ALA A 164 8.85 4.40 13.25
C ALA A 164 8.24 3.01 13.09
N SER A 165 8.68 2.05 13.91
CA SER A 165 8.30 0.65 13.76
C SER A 165 6.81 0.37 14.01
N VAL A 166 6.14 1.21 14.80
CA VAL A 166 4.72 1.05 15.20
C VAL A 166 3.84 2.21 14.74
N ALA A 167 4.38 3.20 14.02
CA ALA A 167 3.58 4.28 13.44
C ALA A 167 2.42 3.73 12.61
N VAL A 168 1.24 4.36 12.71
CA VAL A 168 -0.02 3.85 12.15
C VAL A 168 0.10 3.42 10.69
N SER A 169 0.64 4.28 9.81
CA SER A 169 0.76 3.96 8.40
C SER A 169 1.76 2.84 8.12
N TYR A 170 2.84 2.76 8.89
CA TYR A 170 3.85 1.70 8.73
C TYR A 170 3.33 0.35 9.24
N TYR A 171 2.69 0.34 10.41
CA TYR A 171 2.12 -0.87 11.00
C TYR A 171 1.05 -1.48 10.10
N ASN A 172 0.08 -0.68 9.63
CA ASN A 172 -1.04 -1.16 8.82
C ASN A 172 -0.60 -1.86 7.53
N ARG A 173 0.55 -1.46 6.96
CA ARG A 173 1.09 -2.04 5.72
C ARG A 173 2.22 -3.05 5.93
N THR A 174 2.55 -3.36 7.18
CA THR A 174 3.67 -4.26 7.51
C THR A 174 3.39 -5.18 8.68
N MET A 175 2.13 -5.29 9.11
CA MET A 175 1.70 -6.22 10.15
C MET A 175 1.82 -7.68 9.68
N ILE A 176 1.75 -8.63 10.60
CA ILE A 176 1.71 -10.06 10.23
C ILE A 176 0.47 -10.31 9.35
N GLY A 177 0.64 -11.14 8.34
CA GLY A 177 -0.38 -11.43 7.34
C GLY A 177 -0.48 -10.40 6.21
N TYR A 178 0.09 -9.19 6.35
CA TYR A 178 0.18 -8.22 5.26
C TYR A 178 1.39 -8.56 4.37
N TYR A 179 1.26 -9.63 3.60
CA TYR A 179 2.31 -10.13 2.71
C TYR A 179 2.31 -9.33 1.41
N ASP A 180 3.21 -8.34 1.33
CA ASP A 180 3.32 -7.40 0.21
C ASP A 180 4.73 -6.82 0.14
N THR A 181 5.08 -6.19 -0.99
CA THR A 181 6.34 -5.48 -1.21
C THR A 181 6.61 -4.37 -0.18
N ASP A 182 5.58 -3.83 0.44
CA ASP A 182 5.66 -2.77 1.46
C ASP A 182 6.61 -3.08 2.63
N MET A 183 6.85 -4.37 2.91
CA MET A 183 7.75 -4.80 3.98
C MET A 183 9.20 -4.27 3.83
N LEU A 184 9.66 -3.98 2.61
CA LEU A 184 11.01 -3.48 2.34
C LEU A 184 11.03 -2.10 1.65
N VAL A 185 9.89 -1.63 1.12
CA VAL A 185 9.79 -0.38 0.34
C VAL A 185 10.32 0.84 1.10
N THR A 186 10.18 0.91 2.41
CA THR A 186 10.69 2.00 3.25
C THR A 186 12.04 1.65 3.89
N VAL A 187 12.31 0.38 4.12
CA VAL A 187 13.55 -0.11 4.75
C VAL A 187 14.76 0.15 3.84
N LEU A 188 14.64 -0.20 2.56
CA LEU A 188 15.76 -0.10 1.60
C LEU A 188 16.22 1.35 1.39
N PRO A 189 15.37 2.36 1.16
CA PRO A 189 15.84 3.74 1.03
C PRO A 189 16.41 4.29 2.34
N CYS A 190 15.96 3.83 3.53
CA CYS A 190 16.61 4.19 4.78
C CYS A 190 18.04 3.63 4.88
N PHE A 191 18.29 2.40 4.43
CA PHE A 191 19.66 1.87 4.31
C PHE A 191 20.47 2.65 3.28
N PHE A 192 19.87 3.03 2.16
CA PHE A 192 20.56 3.85 1.16
C PHE A 192 21.01 5.19 1.75
N VAL A 193 20.12 5.92 2.44
CA VAL A 193 20.47 7.18 3.13
C VAL A 193 21.51 6.94 4.23
N TYR A 194 21.43 5.84 4.97
CA TYR A 194 22.47 5.47 5.95
C TYR A 194 23.85 5.38 5.29
N PHE A 195 23.99 4.69 4.15
CA PHE A 195 25.28 4.57 3.48
C PHE A 195 25.73 5.89 2.84
N LEU A 196 24.83 6.75 2.38
CA LEU A 196 25.17 8.12 1.96
C LEU A 196 25.76 8.92 3.12
N ILE A 197 25.09 8.95 4.26
CA ILE A 197 25.56 9.67 5.46
C ILE A 197 26.88 9.07 5.97
N LYS A 198 26.98 7.75 5.97
CA LYS A 198 28.22 7.05 6.36
C LYS A 198 29.39 7.38 5.41
N LEU A 199 29.14 7.47 4.11
CA LEU A 199 30.13 7.89 3.12
C LEU A 199 30.62 9.33 3.41
N ILE A 200 29.68 10.23 3.72
CA ILE A 200 29.99 11.62 4.06
C ILE A 200 30.87 11.70 5.32
N ILE A 201 30.53 10.96 6.38
CA ILE A 201 31.19 11.06 7.69
C ILE A 201 32.46 10.21 7.75
N LYS A 202 32.40 8.96 7.28
CA LYS A 202 33.49 7.96 7.45
C LYS A 202 34.39 7.82 6.25
N ARG A 203 33.92 8.23 5.07
CA ARG A 203 34.65 8.13 3.80
C ARG A 203 35.17 6.72 3.55
N ASP A 204 34.32 5.72 3.82
CA ASP A 204 34.71 4.33 3.72
C ASP A 204 34.37 3.71 2.34
N HIS A 205 35.17 2.77 1.88
CA HIS A 205 34.96 2.06 0.62
C HIS A 205 33.76 1.11 0.64
N LEU A 206 33.37 0.63 1.82
CA LEU A 206 32.18 -0.22 1.96
C LEU A 206 30.92 0.55 1.56
N SER A 207 30.78 1.82 1.98
CA SER A 207 29.66 2.65 1.55
C SER A 207 29.65 2.91 0.05
N LEU A 208 30.82 3.07 -0.57
CA LEU A 208 30.92 3.26 -2.02
C LEU A 208 30.39 2.05 -2.82
N ILE A 209 30.59 0.82 -2.32
CA ILE A 209 30.06 -0.41 -2.94
C ILE A 209 28.60 -0.62 -2.57
N ALA A 210 28.23 -0.38 -1.31
CA ALA A 210 26.89 -0.66 -0.83
C ALA A 210 25.81 0.22 -1.49
N LEU A 211 26.15 1.48 -1.82
CA LEU A 211 25.22 2.41 -2.45
C LEU A 211 24.63 1.90 -3.77
N PRO A 212 25.44 1.58 -4.81
CA PRO A 212 24.88 1.06 -6.05
C PRO A 212 24.16 -0.29 -5.85
N LEU A 213 24.71 -1.19 -5.03
CA LEU A 213 24.09 -2.50 -4.79
C LEU A 213 22.72 -2.40 -4.11
N ILE A 214 22.54 -1.50 -3.12
CA ILE A 214 21.24 -1.28 -2.49
C ILE A 214 20.27 -0.63 -3.49
N MET A 215 20.76 0.30 -4.31
CA MET A 215 19.95 0.94 -5.35
C MET A 215 19.46 -0.07 -6.37
N SER A 216 20.35 -0.92 -6.91
CA SER A 216 19.97 -1.97 -7.87
C SER A 216 19.03 -3.00 -7.24
N PHE A 217 19.30 -3.42 -5.99
CA PHE A 217 18.41 -4.33 -5.28
C PHE A 217 17.02 -3.71 -5.03
N TYR A 218 16.97 -2.42 -4.70
CA TYR A 218 15.70 -1.73 -4.51
C TYR A 218 14.92 -1.59 -5.81
N LEU A 219 15.59 -1.28 -6.92
CA LEU A 219 14.97 -1.24 -8.25
C LEU A 219 14.46 -2.62 -8.67
N TRP A 220 15.23 -3.67 -8.44
CA TRP A 220 14.79 -5.04 -8.70
C TRP A 220 13.59 -5.42 -7.84
N TYR A 221 13.65 -5.15 -6.52
CA TYR A 221 12.59 -5.51 -5.59
C TYR A 221 11.29 -4.72 -5.83
N TYR A 222 11.41 -3.42 -6.11
CA TYR A 222 10.29 -2.50 -6.30
C TYR A 222 10.57 -1.52 -7.44
N PRO A 223 10.26 -1.86 -8.70
CA PRO A 223 10.56 -1.01 -9.87
C PRO A 223 10.02 0.42 -9.77
N SER A 224 8.86 0.63 -9.12
CA SER A 224 8.29 1.97 -8.88
C SER A 224 9.17 2.86 -7.99
N SER A 225 10.22 2.32 -7.36
CA SER A 225 11.21 3.09 -6.59
C SER A 225 12.13 3.95 -7.44
N TYR A 226 12.08 3.82 -8.77
CA TYR A 226 13.00 4.51 -9.70
C TYR A 226 13.06 6.01 -9.44
N THR A 227 11.91 6.69 -9.39
CA THR A 227 11.82 8.14 -9.17
C THR A 227 12.38 8.56 -7.81
N LEU A 228 12.15 7.77 -6.75
CA LEU A 228 12.73 8.04 -5.44
C LEU A 228 14.26 7.90 -5.45
N ASN A 229 14.79 6.87 -6.11
CA ASN A 229 16.24 6.67 -6.26
C ASN A 229 16.89 7.82 -7.03
N VAL A 230 16.25 8.31 -8.11
CA VAL A 230 16.70 9.49 -8.86
C VAL A 230 16.66 10.74 -7.98
N ALA A 231 15.61 10.94 -7.19
CA ALA A 231 15.51 12.09 -6.28
C ALA A 231 16.58 12.05 -5.18
N LEU A 232 16.85 10.89 -4.59
CA LEU A 232 17.92 10.72 -3.59
C LEU A 232 19.31 10.99 -4.18
N MET A 233 19.59 10.46 -5.38
CA MET A 233 20.84 10.72 -6.10
C MET A 233 20.96 12.20 -6.49
N GLY A 234 19.90 12.80 -7.01
CA GLY A 234 19.86 14.23 -7.39
C GLY A 234 20.10 15.15 -6.20
N LEU A 235 19.49 14.85 -5.04
CA LEU A 235 19.73 15.61 -3.80
C LEU A 235 21.16 15.40 -3.30
N PHE A 236 21.74 14.21 -3.41
CA PHE A 236 23.14 13.97 -3.07
C PHE A 236 24.10 14.74 -4.01
N LEU A 237 23.77 14.85 -5.31
CA LEU A 237 24.50 15.71 -6.25
C LEU A 237 24.45 17.18 -5.79
N LEU A 238 23.26 17.71 -5.50
CA LEU A 238 23.10 19.09 -5.00
C LEU A 238 23.87 19.31 -3.69
N TYR A 239 23.77 18.38 -2.75
CA TYR A 239 24.55 18.41 -1.51
C TYR A 239 26.06 18.45 -1.78
N THR A 240 26.54 17.63 -2.72
CA THR A 240 27.95 17.59 -3.12
C THR A 240 28.39 18.91 -3.76
N LEU A 241 27.59 19.48 -4.65
CA LEU A 241 27.90 20.76 -5.32
C LEU A 241 27.95 21.94 -4.31
N ILE A 242 27.05 21.96 -3.32
CA ILE A 242 26.97 23.07 -2.34
C ILE A 242 28.07 22.95 -1.28
N PHE A 243 28.28 21.76 -0.70
CA PHE A 243 29.13 21.59 0.47
C PHE A 243 30.47 20.93 0.19
N HIS A 244 30.60 20.16 -0.91
CA HIS A 244 31.74 19.27 -1.17
C HIS A 244 32.19 19.23 -2.64
N ILE A 245 32.09 20.33 -3.35
CA ILE A 245 32.39 20.42 -4.80
C ILE A 245 33.80 19.94 -5.19
N LYS A 246 34.77 19.96 -4.27
CA LYS A 246 36.15 19.46 -4.49
C LYS A 246 36.33 18.00 -4.13
N ASP A 247 35.26 17.32 -3.66
CA ASP A 247 35.35 15.97 -3.15
C ASP A 247 35.14 14.93 -4.24
N ARG A 248 36.22 14.42 -4.74
CA ARG A 248 36.25 13.45 -5.84
C ARG A 248 35.58 12.13 -5.49
N LEU A 249 35.58 11.73 -4.20
CA LEU A 249 34.94 10.50 -3.75
C LEU A 249 33.43 10.53 -3.94
N PHE A 250 32.81 11.68 -3.73
CA PHE A 250 31.37 11.86 -3.88
C PHE A 250 30.96 11.84 -5.35
N PHE A 251 31.75 12.44 -6.24
CA PHE A 251 31.51 12.31 -7.69
C PHE A 251 31.67 10.87 -8.17
N MET A 252 32.59 10.12 -7.60
CA MET A 252 32.74 8.69 -7.87
C MET A 252 31.49 7.91 -7.46
N ALA A 253 30.97 8.16 -6.25
CA ALA A 253 29.74 7.55 -5.78
C ALA A 253 28.55 7.88 -6.69
N LEU A 254 28.46 9.13 -7.19
CA LEU A 254 27.44 9.53 -8.17
C LEU A 254 27.54 8.74 -9.47
N ILE A 255 28.75 8.55 -10.01
CA ILE A 255 28.95 7.74 -11.22
C ILE A 255 28.45 6.29 -10.99
N PHE A 256 28.79 5.68 -9.87
CA PHE A 256 28.34 4.32 -9.54
C PHE A 256 26.81 4.24 -9.41
N MET A 257 26.18 5.25 -8.78
CA MET A 257 24.72 5.32 -8.67
C MET A 257 24.02 5.54 -10.01
N ILE A 258 24.60 6.34 -10.91
CA ILE A 258 24.07 6.55 -12.27
C ILE A 258 24.09 5.22 -13.06
N ILE A 259 25.16 4.43 -12.94
CA ILE A 259 25.25 3.12 -13.59
C ILE A 259 24.18 2.18 -13.00
N ALA A 260 23.98 2.17 -11.67
CA ALA A 260 22.96 1.37 -11.01
C ALA A 260 21.52 1.78 -11.37
N LEU A 261 21.31 3.04 -11.77
CA LEU A 261 20.02 3.54 -12.26
C LEU A 261 19.77 3.24 -13.74
N SER A 262 20.81 2.88 -14.50
CA SER A 262 20.65 2.66 -15.94
C SER A 262 19.88 1.36 -16.21
N PRO A 263 18.77 1.38 -16.95
CA PRO A 263 18.01 0.18 -17.30
C PRO A 263 18.78 -0.75 -18.25
N ILE A 264 19.82 -1.40 -17.76
CA ILE A 264 20.64 -2.38 -18.45
C ILE A 264 20.56 -3.74 -17.73
N ALA A 265 20.92 -4.83 -18.42
CA ALA A 265 20.90 -6.15 -17.79
C ALA A 265 21.88 -6.20 -16.60
N TRP A 266 21.42 -6.76 -15.47
CA TRP A 266 22.12 -6.78 -14.19
C TRP A 266 23.57 -7.27 -14.27
N TYR A 267 23.89 -8.20 -15.19
CA TYR A 267 25.24 -8.72 -15.37
C TYR A 267 26.19 -7.69 -16.03
N TYR A 268 25.70 -6.83 -16.93
CA TYR A 268 26.47 -5.71 -17.48
C TYR A 268 26.68 -4.64 -16.41
N GLU A 269 25.65 -4.35 -15.61
CA GLU A 269 25.73 -3.41 -14.50
C GLU A 269 26.81 -3.84 -13.49
N LEU A 270 26.75 -5.10 -13.01
CA LEU A 270 27.75 -5.64 -12.08
C LEU A 270 29.17 -5.65 -12.68
N ALA A 271 29.32 -5.99 -13.95
CA ALA A 271 30.60 -5.96 -14.64
C ALA A 271 31.20 -4.54 -14.70
N LEU A 272 30.39 -3.54 -15.04
CA LEU A 272 30.81 -2.13 -15.07
C LEU A 272 31.19 -1.62 -13.68
N LEU A 273 30.37 -1.90 -12.66
CA LEU A 273 30.65 -1.52 -11.27
C LEU A 273 31.93 -2.19 -10.74
N ALA A 274 32.12 -3.48 -11.02
CA ALA A 274 33.32 -4.21 -10.62
C ALA A 274 34.59 -3.70 -11.31
N LEU A 275 34.50 -3.40 -12.61
CA LEU A 275 35.62 -2.86 -13.39
C LEU A 275 36.01 -1.46 -12.87
N LEU A 276 35.06 -0.56 -12.68
CA LEU A 276 35.35 0.77 -12.14
C LEU A 276 35.90 0.71 -10.72
N PHE A 277 35.35 -0.17 -9.88
CA PHE A 277 35.88 -0.37 -8.53
C PHE A 277 37.30 -0.94 -8.52
N ALA A 278 37.59 -1.88 -9.40
CA ALA A 278 38.96 -2.42 -9.56
C ALA A 278 39.97 -1.34 -10.00
N PHE A 279 39.57 -0.49 -10.95
CA PHE A 279 40.41 0.67 -11.34
C PHE A 279 40.63 1.65 -10.20
N PHE A 280 39.58 1.95 -9.44
CA PHE A 280 39.63 2.83 -8.28
C PHE A 280 40.61 2.32 -7.20
N VAL A 281 40.54 1.02 -6.86
CA VAL A 281 41.37 0.40 -5.83
C VAL A 281 42.80 0.19 -6.27
N LEU A 282 43.02 -0.23 -7.54
CA LEU A 282 44.36 -0.65 -8.00
C LEU A 282 45.23 0.50 -8.49
N LYS A 283 44.65 1.54 -9.09
CA LYS A 283 45.44 2.55 -9.80
C LYS A 283 45.26 4.01 -9.41
N ASN A 284 44.33 4.37 -8.51
CA ASN A 284 44.03 5.79 -8.13
C ASN A 284 43.82 6.75 -9.34
N VAL A 285 43.69 6.24 -10.57
CA VAL A 285 43.64 7.02 -11.80
C VAL A 285 42.29 7.75 -11.93
N LEU A 286 41.25 7.13 -11.40
CA LEU A 286 39.87 7.66 -11.45
C LEU A 286 39.65 8.96 -10.68
N PHE A 287 40.62 9.36 -9.84
CA PHE A 287 40.54 10.62 -9.10
C PHE A 287 41.06 11.84 -9.89
N LYS A 288 41.52 11.68 -11.13
CA LYS A 288 41.84 12.82 -11.99
C LYS A 288 40.53 13.54 -12.36
N PRO A 289 40.43 14.89 -12.17
CA PRO A 289 39.15 15.59 -12.39
C PRO A 289 38.59 15.40 -13.80
N LEU A 290 39.47 15.45 -14.80
CA LEU A 290 39.10 15.30 -16.21
C LEU A 290 38.52 13.89 -16.50
N LEU A 291 39.10 12.84 -15.91
CA LEU A 291 38.64 11.47 -16.07
C LEU A 291 37.29 11.24 -15.36
N LEU A 292 37.10 11.81 -14.16
CA LEU A 292 35.83 11.75 -13.44
C LEU A 292 34.72 12.48 -14.23
N ALA A 293 35.03 13.63 -14.78
CA ALA A 293 34.09 14.35 -15.65
C ALA A 293 33.73 13.53 -16.89
N PHE A 294 34.72 12.95 -17.57
CA PHE A 294 34.49 12.07 -18.72
C PHE A 294 33.63 10.86 -18.39
N LEU A 295 33.94 10.13 -17.28
CA LEU A 295 33.15 8.99 -16.83
C LEU A 295 31.73 9.40 -16.39
N GLY A 296 31.60 10.58 -15.76
CA GLY A 296 30.30 11.14 -15.42
C GLY A 296 29.41 11.41 -16.63
N ILE A 297 30.00 12.04 -17.67
CA ILE A 297 29.28 12.27 -18.95
C ILE A 297 28.91 10.94 -19.60
N LEU A 298 29.86 9.99 -19.65
CA LEU A 298 29.60 8.67 -20.25
C LEU A 298 28.50 7.91 -19.52
N SER A 299 28.46 7.95 -18.18
CA SER A 299 27.40 7.30 -17.39
C SER A 299 26.03 7.99 -17.59
N LEU A 300 25.99 9.31 -17.75
CA LEU A 300 24.75 10.04 -18.10
C LEU A 300 24.27 9.69 -19.52
N ILE A 301 25.17 9.56 -20.47
CA ILE A 301 24.83 9.10 -21.83
C ILE A 301 24.25 7.68 -21.76
N LEU A 302 24.86 6.79 -20.99
CA LEU A 302 24.36 5.42 -20.79
C LEU A 302 22.95 5.44 -20.23
N LEU A 303 22.69 6.20 -19.16
CA LEU A 303 21.38 6.35 -18.53
C LEU A 303 20.33 6.86 -19.52
N PHE A 304 20.68 7.87 -20.33
CA PHE A 304 19.77 8.42 -21.32
C PHE A 304 19.46 7.43 -22.45
N LEU A 305 20.49 6.79 -23.03
CA LEU A 305 20.33 5.84 -24.13
C LEU A 305 19.63 4.54 -23.70
N SER A 306 19.70 4.16 -22.43
CA SER A 306 19.00 2.99 -21.88
C SER A 306 17.52 3.26 -21.52
N GLY A 307 16.99 4.47 -21.78
CA GLY A 307 15.59 4.81 -21.48
C GLY A 307 15.34 5.24 -20.02
N GLY A 308 16.37 5.66 -19.29
CA GLY A 308 16.25 6.04 -17.88
C GLY A 308 15.34 7.23 -17.56
N LEU A 309 14.83 7.98 -18.55
CA LEU A 309 13.84 9.04 -18.30
C LEU A 309 12.40 8.56 -18.39
N GLU A 310 12.12 7.47 -19.08
CA GLU A 310 10.77 6.96 -19.32
C GLU A 310 10.01 6.61 -18.02
N PRO A 311 10.61 5.93 -17.01
CA PRO A 311 9.91 5.62 -15.76
C PRO A 311 9.48 6.86 -14.98
N ILE A 312 10.24 7.96 -15.05
CA ILE A 312 9.92 9.22 -14.38
C ILE A 312 8.70 9.86 -15.04
N LEU A 313 8.70 9.96 -16.38
CA LEU A 313 7.60 10.53 -17.13
C LEU A 313 6.30 9.75 -16.91
N TYR A 314 6.39 8.42 -16.94
CA TYR A 314 5.24 7.54 -16.65
C TYR A 314 4.64 7.77 -15.25
N GLN A 315 5.49 7.87 -14.21
CA GLN A 315 5.00 8.08 -12.85
C GLN A 315 4.42 9.49 -12.63
N LEU A 316 4.99 10.51 -13.25
CA LEU A 316 4.42 11.86 -13.22
C LEU A 316 3.04 11.89 -13.86
N ASP A 317 2.90 11.25 -15.01
CA ASP A 317 1.63 11.16 -15.73
C ASP A 317 0.57 10.43 -14.90
N PHE A 318 0.91 9.30 -14.34
CA PHE A 318 -0.01 8.46 -13.56
C PHE A 318 -0.45 9.09 -12.22
N TYR A 319 0.51 9.60 -11.41
CA TYR A 319 0.21 10.05 -10.03
C TYR A 319 -0.13 11.53 -9.92
N ILE A 320 0.48 12.39 -10.73
CA ILE A 320 0.30 13.84 -10.61
C ILE A 320 -0.77 14.33 -11.57
N PHE A 321 -0.64 14.00 -12.84
CA PHE A 321 -1.61 14.43 -13.84
C PHE A 321 -2.87 13.58 -13.83
N LYS A 322 -2.84 12.38 -13.18
CA LYS A 322 -3.98 11.44 -13.13
C LYS A 322 -4.59 11.25 -14.51
N SER A 323 -3.74 11.30 -15.56
CA SER A 323 -4.18 11.06 -16.91
C SER A 323 -4.78 9.67 -16.97
N ASP A 324 -5.96 9.55 -17.56
CA ASP A 324 -6.57 8.27 -17.82
C ASP A 324 -5.65 7.51 -18.78
N ALA A 325 -4.78 6.65 -18.22
CA ALA A 325 -3.94 5.77 -19.03
C ALA A 325 -4.80 4.91 -20.00
N SER A 326 -6.09 4.77 -19.70
CA SER A 326 -7.10 4.19 -20.57
C SER A 326 -7.52 5.11 -21.73
N ALA A 327 -7.52 6.43 -21.53
CA ALA A 327 -7.94 7.38 -22.57
C ALA A 327 -6.80 7.72 -23.57
N SER A 328 -5.54 7.66 -23.13
CA SER A 328 -4.41 8.06 -23.98
C SER A 328 -3.96 7.01 -25.00
N LEU A 329 -4.32 5.73 -24.81
CA LEU A 329 -3.88 4.62 -25.66
C LEU A 329 -4.93 4.09 -26.65
N SER A 330 -6.21 4.52 -26.54
CA SER A 330 -7.23 4.14 -27.52
C SER A 330 -7.87 5.39 -28.13
N LYS A 331 -7.59 5.67 -29.37
CA LYS A 331 -8.20 6.82 -30.11
C LYS A 331 -9.73 6.73 -30.26
N ASN A 332 -10.38 5.65 -29.80
CA ASN A 332 -11.77 5.33 -30.14
C ASN A 332 -12.72 5.05 -28.98
N PHE A 333 -12.22 4.71 -27.75
CA PHE A 333 -13.10 4.38 -26.62
C PHE A 333 -12.65 5.08 -25.34
N VAL A 334 -13.61 5.58 -24.58
CA VAL A 334 -13.42 6.17 -23.25
C VAL A 334 -14.02 5.24 -22.22
N TYR A 335 -13.20 4.72 -21.31
CA TYR A 335 -13.63 3.79 -20.27
C TYR A 335 -13.76 4.46 -18.91
N PHE A 336 -14.46 3.80 -18.00
CA PHE A 336 -14.59 4.28 -16.62
C PHE A 336 -13.23 4.32 -15.91
N ASN A 337 -12.94 5.41 -15.21
CA ASN A 337 -11.67 5.58 -14.50
C ASN A 337 -11.66 4.83 -13.16
N VAL A 338 -10.87 3.76 -13.08
CA VAL A 338 -10.74 2.93 -11.88
C VAL A 338 -10.25 3.69 -10.64
N SER A 339 -9.44 4.74 -10.83
CA SER A 339 -8.90 5.51 -9.70
C SER A 339 -9.98 6.19 -8.84
N LYS A 340 -11.19 6.41 -9.41
CA LYS A 340 -12.35 6.95 -8.69
C LYS A 340 -12.94 5.96 -7.68
N THR A 341 -12.60 4.68 -7.77
CA THR A 341 -13.17 3.60 -6.92
C THR A 341 -12.20 3.11 -5.85
N ILE A 342 -10.93 3.49 -5.92
CA ILE A 342 -9.88 3.03 -5.02
C ILE A 342 -9.72 4.02 -3.87
N GLN A 343 -10.10 3.63 -2.65
CA GLN A 343 -10.01 4.49 -1.45
C GLN A 343 -8.57 4.92 -1.13
N GLU A 344 -7.58 4.08 -1.38
CA GLU A 344 -6.16 4.37 -1.11
C GLU A 344 -5.60 5.54 -1.94
N VAL A 345 -6.27 5.91 -3.04
CA VAL A 345 -5.89 7.03 -3.92
C VAL A 345 -6.61 8.33 -3.53
N SER A 346 -7.51 8.30 -2.55
CA SER A 346 -8.23 9.49 -2.09
C SER A 346 -7.30 10.46 -1.36
N ASN A 347 -7.55 11.76 -1.53
CA ASN A 347 -6.84 12.82 -0.83
C ASN A 347 -7.14 12.76 0.67
N ILE A 348 -6.16 13.15 1.49
CA ILE A 348 -6.27 13.15 2.95
C ILE A 348 -6.07 14.55 3.52
N ASP A 349 -6.66 14.81 4.68
CA ASP A 349 -6.46 16.02 5.46
C ASP A 349 -5.17 15.97 6.29
N LEU A 350 -4.75 17.13 6.81
CA LEU A 350 -3.52 17.25 7.58
C LEU A 350 -3.58 16.48 8.91
N ALA A 351 -4.73 16.42 9.56
CA ALA A 351 -4.89 15.71 10.82
C ALA A 351 -4.72 14.19 10.62
N THR A 352 -5.35 13.63 9.57
CA THR A 352 -5.16 12.23 9.17
C THR A 352 -3.70 11.96 8.81
N PHE A 353 -3.05 12.85 8.06
CA PHE A 353 -1.63 12.72 7.72
C PHE A 353 -0.76 12.67 8.99
N ALA A 354 -0.94 13.60 9.92
CA ALA A 354 -0.18 13.69 11.15
C ALA A 354 -0.35 12.42 12.01
N ARG A 355 -1.59 11.98 12.22
CA ARG A 355 -1.91 10.76 12.99
C ARG A 355 -1.33 9.51 12.35
N ARG A 356 -1.35 9.39 11.03
CA ARG A 356 -0.80 8.21 10.34
C ARG A 356 0.72 8.11 10.44
N ILE A 357 1.44 9.24 10.48
CA ILE A 357 2.91 9.26 10.48
C ILE A 357 3.51 9.24 11.88
N SER A 358 2.91 9.97 12.83
CA SER A 358 3.46 10.15 14.18
C SER A 358 2.53 9.62 15.28
N SER A 359 1.41 8.99 14.90
CA SER A 359 0.35 8.43 15.75
C SER A 359 -0.44 9.49 16.54
N SER A 360 0.00 10.74 16.56
CA SER A 360 -0.64 11.87 17.22
C SER A 360 -0.28 13.18 16.52
N GLU A 361 -1.18 14.16 16.55
CA GLU A 361 -0.98 15.47 15.92
C GLU A 361 0.11 16.26 16.66
N LEU A 362 0.13 16.20 17.98
CA LEU A 362 1.17 16.84 18.79
C LEU A 362 2.54 16.21 18.57
N ALA A 363 2.62 14.87 18.51
CA ALA A 363 3.87 14.20 18.18
C ALA A 363 4.38 14.60 16.78
N PHE A 364 3.49 14.82 15.82
CA PHE A 364 3.84 15.31 14.50
C PHE A 364 4.45 16.72 14.54
N LEU A 365 3.88 17.65 15.30
CA LEU A 365 4.45 18.99 15.47
C LEU A 365 5.84 18.96 16.12
N PHE A 366 6.02 18.15 17.15
CA PHE A 366 7.33 17.94 17.78
C PHE A 366 8.33 17.25 16.84
N SER A 367 7.86 16.36 15.97
CA SER A 367 8.70 15.72 14.95
C SER A 367 9.25 16.76 13.96
N ILE A 368 8.43 17.69 13.49
CA ILE A 368 8.86 18.79 12.61
C ILE A 368 9.92 19.67 13.32
N ALA A 369 9.64 20.10 14.55
CA ALA A 369 10.56 20.90 15.32
C ALA A 369 11.90 20.19 15.53
N GLY A 370 11.87 18.92 15.90
CA GLY A 370 13.06 18.11 16.11
C GLY A 370 13.83 17.85 14.81
N LEU A 371 13.14 17.60 13.71
CA LEU A 371 13.77 17.43 12.40
C LEU A 371 14.52 18.70 11.97
N PHE A 372 13.90 19.87 12.13
CA PHE A 372 14.54 21.14 11.86
C PHE A 372 15.80 21.36 12.72
N MET A 373 15.72 21.06 14.02
CA MET A 373 16.86 21.13 14.93
C MET A 373 17.97 20.14 14.54
N LEU A 374 17.59 18.92 14.12
CA LEU A 374 18.52 17.88 13.71
C LEU A 374 19.24 18.26 12.40
N ILE A 375 18.53 18.81 11.42
CA ILE A 375 19.12 19.32 10.17
C ILE A 375 20.07 20.50 10.45
N LYS A 376 19.71 21.42 11.35
CA LYS A 376 20.57 22.54 11.75
C LYS A 376 21.88 22.05 12.37
N LYS A 377 21.83 20.96 13.16
CA LYS A 377 23.01 20.38 13.80
C LYS A 377 23.81 19.50 12.81
N HIS A 378 23.15 18.70 11.99
CA HIS A 378 23.73 17.73 11.08
C HIS A 378 23.14 17.90 9.67
N LYS A 379 23.79 18.74 8.85
CA LYS A 379 23.29 19.10 7.51
C LYS A 379 23.02 17.92 6.59
N SER A 380 23.75 16.80 6.74
CA SER A 380 23.56 15.58 5.93
C SER A 380 22.21 14.89 6.16
N VAL A 381 21.48 15.22 7.24
CA VAL A 381 20.09 14.75 7.45
C VAL A 381 19.14 15.24 6.35
N ILE A 382 19.47 16.33 5.66
CA ILE A 382 18.69 16.82 4.52
C ILE A 382 18.50 15.75 3.42
N LEU A 383 19.42 14.78 3.36
CA LEU A 383 19.31 13.66 2.39
C LEU A 383 18.07 12.78 2.58
N PHE A 384 17.35 12.92 3.70
CA PHE A 384 16.04 12.31 3.89
C PHE A 384 14.88 13.08 3.22
N LEU A 385 15.14 14.29 2.71
CA LEU A 385 14.08 15.13 2.16
C LEU A 385 13.25 14.45 1.05
N PRO A 386 13.83 13.65 0.12
CA PRO A 386 13.03 12.95 -0.89
C PRO A 386 11.98 12.00 -0.31
N LEU A 387 12.32 11.29 0.78
CA LEU A 387 11.35 10.42 1.48
C LEU A 387 10.24 11.25 2.11
N LEU A 388 10.58 12.37 2.73
CA LEU A 388 9.60 13.27 3.34
C LEU A 388 8.66 13.87 2.28
N LEU A 389 9.21 14.35 1.16
CA LEU A 389 8.43 14.92 0.06
C LEU A 389 7.53 13.87 -0.60
N LEU A 390 8.03 12.63 -0.77
CA LEU A 390 7.21 11.53 -1.24
C LEU A 390 6.07 11.23 -0.26
N GLY A 391 6.32 11.32 1.05
CA GLY A 391 5.27 11.22 2.06
C GLY A 391 4.20 12.30 1.92
N PHE A 392 4.59 13.55 1.65
CA PHE A 392 3.65 14.66 1.41
C PHE A 392 2.83 14.50 0.12
N LEU A 393 3.27 13.66 -0.81
CA LEU A 393 2.46 13.33 -1.98
C LEU A 393 1.13 12.67 -1.59
N ALA A 394 0.99 12.18 -0.36
CA ALA A 394 -0.27 11.64 0.18
C ALA A 394 -1.43 12.63 0.10
N PHE A 395 -1.19 13.93 0.14
CA PHE A 395 -2.23 14.95 -0.02
C PHE A 395 -2.86 14.97 -1.43
N PHE A 396 -2.15 14.45 -2.43
CA PHE A 396 -2.55 14.49 -3.84
C PHE A 396 -2.79 13.10 -4.44
N ALA A 397 -2.04 12.10 -3.97
CA ALA A 397 -1.98 10.77 -4.59
C ALA A 397 -2.37 9.61 -3.65
N GLY A 398 -2.80 9.93 -2.42
CA GLY A 398 -3.45 8.99 -1.54
C GLY A 398 -2.63 8.48 -0.35
N LEU A 399 -3.34 7.82 0.53
CA LEU A 399 -2.91 7.35 1.86
C LEU A 399 -1.59 6.56 1.87
N ARG A 400 -1.32 5.77 0.84
CA ARG A 400 -0.15 4.86 0.79
C ARG A 400 1.19 5.58 0.87
N PHE A 401 1.26 6.83 0.43
CA PHE A 401 2.50 7.59 0.44
C PHE A 401 2.95 8.01 1.86
N THR A 402 2.05 8.03 2.84
CA THR A 402 2.37 8.40 4.23
C THR A 402 3.50 7.57 4.84
N ILE A 403 3.66 6.31 4.43
CA ILE A 403 4.68 5.38 4.93
C ILE A 403 6.12 5.91 4.77
N TYR A 404 6.39 6.68 3.70
CA TYR A 404 7.74 7.19 3.42
C TYR A 404 8.18 8.31 4.37
N ALA A 405 7.25 9.10 4.89
CA ALA A 405 7.57 10.16 5.85
C ALA A 405 7.85 9.64 7.27
N VAL A 406 7.38 8.43 7.60
CA VAL A 406 7.50 7.85 8.94
C VAL A 406 8.92 7.85 9.50
N PRO A 407 9.95 7.28 8.82
CA PRO A 407 11.30 7.21 9.38
C PRO A 407 11.90 8.59 9.59
N VAL A 408 11.58 9.56 8.74
CA VAL A 408 12.11 10.92 8.78
C VAL A 408 11.54 11.68 9.99
N MET A 409 10.22 11.60 10.16
CA MET A 409 9.53 12.27 11.26
C MET A 409 9.86 11.61 12.60
N ALA A 410 10.01 10.29 12.62
CA ALA A 410 10.45 9.56 13.81
C ALA A 410 11.87 9.97 14.28
N LEU A 411 12.81 10.18 13.34
CA LEU A 411 14.14 10.71 13.67
C LEU A 411 14.03 12.11 14.28
N GLY A 412 13.16 12.97 13.75
CA GLY A 412 12.87 14.28 14.30
C GLY A 412 12.35 14.19 15.74
N LEU A 413 11.32 13.36 15.98
CA LEU A 413 10.72 13.20 17.30
C LEU A 413 11.72 12.64 18.32
N GLY A 414 12.45 11.58 17.96
CA GLY A 414 13.47 10.98 18.84
C GLY A 414 14.56 11.98 19.24
N TYR A 415 15.02 12.79 18.29
CA TYR A 415 15.98 13.85 18.57
C TYR A 415 15.37 14.96 19.46
N PHE A 416 14.14 15.39 19.18
CA PHE A 416 13.46 16.40 19.98
C PHE A 416 13.32 15.97 21.44
N CYS A 417 12.87 14.74 21.69
CA CYS A 417 12.72 14.18 23.02
C CYS A 417 14.03 14.26 23.82
N VAL A 418 15.13 13.76 23.23
CA VAL A 418 16.43 13.73 23.91
C VAL A 418 17.00 15.15 24.10
N PHE A 419 16.92 15.99 23.07
CA PHE A 419 17.42 17.38 23.13
C PHE A 419 16.71 18.19 24.22
N MET A 420 15.39 18.12 24.31
CA MET A 420 14.63 18.83 25.32
C MET A 420 14.85 18.22 26.71
N GLY A 421 14.93 16.89 26.81
CA GLY A 421 15.28 16.21 28.05
C GLY A 421 16.65 16.65 28.59
N ASP A 422 17.66 16.74 27.73
CA ASP A 422 19.00 17.25 28.11
C ASP A 422 18.96 18.70 28.52
N LYS A 423 18.17 19.55 27.84
CA LYS A 423 18.01 20.95 28.25
C LYS A 423 17.37 21.08 29.65
N ILE A 424 16.33 20.28 29.93
CA ILE A 424 15.65 20.26 31.21
C ILE A 424 16.60 19.77 32.33
N SER A 425 17.35 18.70 32.09
CA SER A 425 18.26 18.13 33.08
C SER A 425 19.42 19.06 33.47
N ASN A 426 19.84 19.98 32.57
CA ASN A 426 20.91 20.93 32.74
C ASN A 426 20.41 22.34 33.12
N PHE A 427 19.14 22.51 33.43
CA PHE A 427 18.53 23.82 33.65
C PHE A 427 18.90 24.39 35.01
N LYS A 428 19.98 25.17 35.10
CA LYS A 428 20.45 25.79 36.34
C LYS A 428 19.65 27.06 36.73
N ALA A 429 19.06 27.75 35.75
CA ALA A 429 18.40 29.04 35.93
C ALA A 429 17.11 29.01 36.78
N LEU A 430 16.48 27.81 36.92
CA LEU A 430 15.27 27.66 37.74
C LEU A 430 15.49 27.68 39.25
N LYS A 431 16.76 27.60 39.74
CA LYS A 431 17.08 27.82 41.15
C LYS A 431 16.77 29.27 41.63
N GLU A 432 16.74 30.19 40.65
CA GLU A 432 16.45 31.60 40.88
C GLU A 432 15.04 31.98 40.42
N LEU A 433 14.23 31.01 40.01
CA LEU A 433 12.87 31.28 39.52
C LEU A 433 12.05 31.85 40.66
N ASN A 434 11.76 33.15 40.57
CA ASN A 434 10.92 33.85 41.52
C ASN A 434 9.57 33.10 41.62
N PHE A 435 9.05 32.94 42.81
CA PHE A 435 7.73 32.32 43.08
C PHE A 435 6.63 32.81 42.11
N TYR A 436 6.67 34.07 41.74
CA TYR A 436 5.74 34.69 40.80
C TYR A 436 5.86 34.13 39.38
N LEU A 437 7.05 33.88 38.86
CA LEU A 437 7.27 33.29 37.54
C LEU A 437 6.79 31.83 37.49
N PHE A 438 7.06 31.06 38.54
CA PHE A 438 6.57 29.71 38.65
C PHE A 438 5.03 29.67 38.71
N THR A 439 4.44 30.56 39.55
CA THR A 439 2.98 30.66 39.68
C THR A 439 2.34 31.09 38.35
N SER A 440 2.94 32.06 37.66
CA SER A 440 2.48 32.49 36.34
C SER A 440 2.55 31.37 35.29
N PHE A 441 3.61 30.55 35.33
CA PHE A 441 3.76 29.41 34.43
C PHE A 441 2.68 28.34 34.71
N VAL A 442 2.44 28.01 35.99
CA VAL A 442 1.38 27.06 36.39
C VAL A 442 0.00 27.62 36.02
N LEU A 443 -0.27 28.90 36.26
CA LEU A 443 -1.53 29.54 35.85
C LEU A 443 -1.72 29.54 34.34
N ALA A 444 -0.66 29.77 33.56
CA ALA A 444 -0.72 29.66 32.09
C ALA A 444 -1.09 28.25 31.64
N ILE A 445 -0.52 27.20 32.30
CA ILE A 445 -0.89 25.81 32.02
C ILE A 445 -2.37 25.53 32.35
N PHE A 446 -2.85 26.04 33.53
CA PHE A 446 -4.28 25.91 33.87
C PHE A 446 -5.19 26.71 32.95
N ALA A 447 -4.78 27.86 32.47
CA ALA A 447 -5.52 28.65 31.50
C ALA A 447 -5.65 27.93 30.14
N LEU A 448 -4.55 27.28 29.69
CA LEU A 448 -4.58 26.44 28.49
C LEU A 448 -5.53 25.22 28.65
N LEU A 449 -5.51 24.58 29.83
CA LEU A 449 -6.42 23.48 30.12
C LEU A 449 -7.87 23.97 30.13
N PHE A 450 -8.16 25.09 30.81
CA PHE A 450 -9.48 25.68 30.88
C PHE A 450 -9.99 26.08 29.49
N PHE A 451 -9.11 26.67 28.64
CA PHE A 451 -9.43 27.02 27.28
C PHE A 451 -9.78 25.77 26.42
N ALA A 452 -8.99 24.69 26.55
CA ALA A 452 -9.25 23.43 25.86
C ALA A 452 -10.56 22.78 26.33
N LEU A 453 -10.89 22.83 27.65
CA LEU A 453 -12.18 22.39 28.16
C LEU A 453 -13.37 23.23 27.67
N PHE A 454 -13.14 24.55 27.54
CA PHE A 454 -14.16 25.49 27.06
C PHE A 454 -14.52 25.23 25.59
N LEU A 455 -13.56 24.78 24.76
CA LEU A 455 -13.80 24.43 23.36
C LEU A 455 -14.53 23.08 23.19
N ASN A 456 -14.84 22.37 24.28
CA ASN A 456 -15.42 21.02 24.28
C ASN A 456 -14.62 19.97 23.48
N ASP A 457 -13.33 20.24 23.24
CA ASP A 457 -12.46 19.48 22.34
C ASP A 457 -11.15 19.09 23.06
N LEU A 458 -11.27 18.68 24.34
CA LEU A 458 -10.12 18.20 25.09
C LEU A 458 -9.74 16.81 24.59
N SER A 459 -8.93 16.75 23.52
CA SER A 459 -8.36 15.48 23.11
C SER A 459 -7.47 14.93 24.23
N LEU A 460 -7.41 13.62 24.35
CA LEU A 460 -6.55 12.91 25.29
C LEU A 460 -5.08 13.36 25.17
N GLU A 461 -4.66 13.76 23.96
CA GLU A 461 -3.33 14.29 23.65
C GLU A 461 -3.00 15.57 24.46
N PHE A 462 -3.90 16.53 24.46
CA PHE A 462 -3.72 17.79 25.23
C PHE A 462 -3.71 17.52 26.72
N PHE A 463 -4.53 16.59 27.21
CA PHE A 463 -4.53 16.21 28.61
C PHE A 463 -3.20 15.57 29.06
N ILE A 464 -2.64 14.64 28.25
CA ILE A 464 -1.33 14.04 28.51
C ILE A 464 -0.23 15.10 28.50
N LEU A 465 -0.23 16.01 27.50
CA LEU A 465 0.72 17.10 27.41
C LEU A 465 0.62 18.03 28.63
N PHE A 466 -0.60 18.37 29.07
CA PHE A 466 -0.83 19.17 30.27
C PHE A 466 -0.22 18.50 31.51
N LEU A 467 -0.52 17.23 31.74
CA LEU A 467 0.04 16.49 32.86
C LEU A 467 1.57 16.42 32.80
N ALA A 468 2.13 16.20 31.61
CA ALA A 468 3.57 16.20 31.39
C ALA A 468 4.21 17.54 31.79
N LEU A 469 3.65 18.64 31.33
CA LEU A 469 4.13 19.99 31.64
C LEU A 469 3.97 20.32 33.11
N PHE A 470 2.83 19.98 33.71
CA PHE A 470 2.55 20.20 35.13
C PHE A 470 3.54 19.45 36.03
N PHE A 471 3.70 18.13 35.86
CA PHE A 471 4.63 17.34 36.66
C PHE A 471 6.09 17.74 36.41
N THR A 472 6.45 18.07 35.18
CA THR A 472 7.77 18.58 34.85
C THR A 472 8.04 19.88 35.60
N ALA A 473 7.12 20.85 35.59
CA ALA A 473 7.23 22.09 36.30
C ALA A 473 7.33 21.90 37.83
N LEU A 474 6.52 20.98 38.39
CA LEU A 474 6.55 20.66 39.80
C LEU A 474 7.90 20.08 40.22
N MET A 475 8.47 19.14 39.44
CA MET A 475 9.78 18.56 39.71
C MET A 475 10.92 19.60 39.57
N LEU A 476 10.80 20.53 38.60
CA LEU A 476 11.77 21.62 38.45
C LEU A 476 11.77 22.57 39.67
N LYS A 477 10.58 22.87 40.23
CA LYS A 477 10.46 23.69 41.46
C LYS A 477 11.21 23.06 42.63
N PHE A 478 11.15 21.76 42.80
CA PHE A 478 11.85 21.03 43.85
C PHE A 478 13.29 20.66 43.49
N SER A 479 13.84 21.19 42.43
CA SER A 479 15.20 20.93 41.93
C SER A 479 15.47 19.47 41.55
N PHE A 480 14.46 18.68 41.23
CA PHE A 480 14.57 17.30 40.74
C PHE A 480 14.73 17.28 39.20
N PHE A 481 15.76 17.94 38.72
CA PHE A 481 15.96 18.15 37.26
C PHE A 481 16.01 16.86 36.43
N LYS A 482 16.65 15.82 36.97
CA LYS A 482 16.73 14.52 36.29
C LYS A 482 15.35 13.85 36.18
N THR A 483 14.56 13.88 37.23
CA THR A 483 13.19 13.35 37.28
C THR A 483 12.28 14.15 36.36
N ALA A 484 12.37 15.49 36.38
CA ALA A 484 11.63 16.36 35.45
C ALA A 484 11.92 16.02 33.98
N SER A 485 13.20 15.85 33.66
CA SER A 485 13.66 15.47 32.33
C SER A 485 13.13 14.09 31.90
N PHE A 486 13.16 13.11 32.80
CA PHE A 486 12.63 11.77 32.55
C PHE A 486 11.12 11.81 32.30
N ILE A 487 10.35 12.48 33.16
CA ILE A 487 8.88 12.62 33.02
C ILE A 487 8.56 13.25 31.67
N PHE A 488 9.26 14.33 31.31
CA PHE A 488 9.04 15.02 30.04
C PHE A 488 9.28 14.10 28.83
N VAL A 489 10.45 13.45 28.77
CA VAL A 489 10.80 12.53 27.67
C VAL A 489 9.84 11.34 27.59
N PHE A 490 9.50 10.76 28.74
CA PHE A 490 8.54 9.65 28.79
C PHE A 490 7.17 10.07 28.26
N SER A 491 6.65 11.22 28.70
CA SER A 491 5.32 11.70 28.28
C SER A 491 5.28 12.04 26.81
N LEU A 492 6.33 12.70 26.28
CA LEU A 492 6.43 12.94 24.83
C LEU A 492 6.52 11.65 24.01
N SER A 493 7.29 10.67 24.51
CA SER A 493 7.37 9.36 23.87
C SER A 493 6.02 8.66 23.90
N PHE A 494 5.26 8.81 24.97
CA PHE A 494 3.93 8.23 25.13
C PHE A 494 2.91 8.85 24.14
N LEU A 495 3.03 10.11 23.76
CA LEU A 495 2.18 10.73 22.72
C LEU A 495 2.28 10.02 21.35
N SER A 496 3.38 9.35 21.07
CA SER A 496 3.52 8.55 19.85
C SER A 496 3.28 7.05 20.12
N LEU A 497 4.02 6.46 21.05
CA LEU A 497 3.95 5.02 21.33
C LEU A 497 2.61 4.60 21.92
N GLY A 498 2.04 5.39 22.84
CA GLY A 498 0.76 5.07 23.49
C GLY A 498 -0.37 5.01 22.49
N PHE A 499 -0.49 6.03 21.63
CA PHE A 499 -1.51 6.05 20.57
C PHE A 499 -1.25 5.03 19.47
N ALA A 500 0.03 4.74 19.15
CA ALA A 500 0.37 3.67 18.22
C ALA A 500 -0.05 2.30 18.76
N ILE A 501 0.22 2.00 20.03
CA ILE A 501 -0.17 0.75 20.68
C ILE A 501 -1.69 0.65 20.79
N GLU A 502 -2.38 1.74 21.13
CA GLU A 502 -3.85 1.81 21.12
C GLU A 502 -4.40 1.50 19.73
N HIS A 503 -3.79 2.08 18.67
CA HIS A 503 -4.18 1.77 17.31
C HIS A 503 -3.98 0.28 16.98
N ILE A 504 -2.83 -0.31 17.33
CA ILE A 504 -2.54 -1.74 17.13
C ILE A 504 -3.60 -2.61 17.85
N TYR A 505 -3.98 -2.22 19.06
CA TYR A 505 -5.02 -2.93 19.82
C TYR A 505 -6.40 -2.84 19.16
N LYS A 506 -6.76 -1.70 18.58
CA LYS A 506 -8.06 -1.45 17.93
C LYS A 506 -8.12 -1.95 16.49
N TYR A 507 -7.01 -1.96 15.77
CA TYR A 507 -6.95 -2.31 14.35
C TYR A 507 -7.03 -3.83 14.16
N LYS A 508 -8.19 -4.29 13.74
CA LYS A 508 -8.55 -5.72 13.58
C LYS A 508 -8.77 -6.04 12.11
N ALA A 509 -7.68 -6.15 11.35
CA ALA A 509 -7.76 -6.57 9.95
C ALA A 509 -8.19 -8.04 9.87
N SER A 510 -9.32 -8.32 9.19
CA SER A 510 -9.71 -9.69 8.88
C SER A 510 -8.82 -10.28 7.78
N THR A 511 -8.82 -11.60 7.65
CA THR A 511 -8.27 -12.28 6.47
C THR A 511 -9.03 -11.85 5.21
N VAL A 512 -8.39 -11.92 4.05
CA VAL A 512 -9.01 -11.51 2.76
C VAL A 512 -10.29 -12.31 2.49
N LEU A 513 -10.23 -13.61 2.69
CA LEU A 513 -11.35 -14.53 2.58
C LEU A 513 -11.58 -15.26 3.91
N THR A 514 -12.80 -15.75 4.09
CA THR A 514 -13.14 -16.68 5.18
C THR A 514 -12.89 -18.12 4.77
N ASN A 515 -12.76 -19.02 5.73
CA ASN A 515 -12.64 -20.46 5.51
C ASN A 515 -13.75 -21.00 4.57
N ALA A 516 -14.98 -20.54 4.77
CA ALA A 516 -16.11 -20.99 3.95
C ALA A 516 -15.95 -20.58 2.47
N GLU A 517 -15.50 -19.34 2.22
CA GLU A 517 -15.20 -18.89 0.85
C GLU A 517 -14.06 -19.68 0.24
N VAL A 518 -12.97 -19.89 0.97
CA VAL A 518 -11.81 -20.67 0.48
C VAL A 518 -12.19 -22.11 0.20
N LYS A 519 -13.03 -22.76 1.01
CA LYS A 519 -13.54 -24.11 0.73
C LYS A 519 -14.30 -24.20 -0.59
N SER A 520 -15.06 -23.15 -0.95
CA SER A 520 -15.75 -23.09 -2.24
C SER A 520 -14.77 -22.96 -3.41
N LEU A 521 -13.69 -22.17 -3.23
CA LEU A 521 -12.64 -22.03 -4.24
C LEU A 521 -11.79 -23.31 -4.37
N ASP A 522 -11.46 -23.98 -3.28
CA ASP A 522 -10.75 -25.26 -3.28
C ASP A 522 -11.59 -26.36 -3.94
N LYS A 523 -12.92 -26.36 -3.71
CA LYS A 523 -13.83 -27.24 -4.45
C LYS A 523 -13.81 -26.97 -5.96
N LEU A 524 -13.73 -25.70 -6.36
CA LEU A 524 -13.62 -25.34 -7.78
C LEU A 524 -12.34 -25.89 -8.40
N LYS A 525 -11.22 -25.94 -7.68
CA LYS A 525 -9.97 -26.57 -8.11
C LYS A 525 -10.15 -28.05 -8.51
N SER A 526 -11.08 -28.76 -7.88
CA SER A 526 -11.38 -30.17 -8.23
C SER A 526 -12.30 -30.32 -9.45
N ILE A 527 -12.94 -29.24 -9.92
CA ILE A 527 -13.92 -29.22 -11.02
C ILE A 527 -13.29 -28.63 -12.29
N ALA A 528 -12.60 -27.50 -12.16
CA ALA A 528 -11.98 -26.77 -13.25
C ALA A 528 -10.55 -27.27 -13.49
N LYS A 529 -10.07 -27.10 -14.72
CA LYS A 529 -8.68 -27.36 -15.09
C LYS A 529 -7.86 -26.08 -14.99
N PRO A 530 -6.53 -26.16 -14.84
CA PRO A 530 -5.68 -24.98 -14.75
C PRO A 530 -5.74 -24.05 -15.98
N GLU A 531 -6.03 -24.59 -17.18
CA GLU A 531 -6.21 -23.80 -18.41
C GLU A 531 -7.56 -23.12 -18.54
N ASP A 532 -8.55 -23.46 -17.69
CA ASP A 532 -9.89 -22.90 -17.73
C ASP A 532 -9.92 -21.47 -17.14
N TYR A 533 -10.87 -20.67 -17.59
CA TYR A 533 -11.08 -19.32 -17.10
C TYR A 533 -12.22 -19.23 -16.12
N VAL A 534 -12.00 -18.42 -15.07
CA VAL A 534 -13.06 -18.00 -14.16
C VAL A 534 -13.23 -16.49 -14.28
N ILE A 535 -14.42 -16.05 -14.73
CA ILE A 535 -14.78 -14.64 -14.83
C ILE A 535 -15.37 -14.20 -13.49
N THR A 536 -14.79 -13.17 -12.93
CA THR A 536 -15.25 -12.51 -11.71
C THR A 536 -14.76 -11.06 -11.70
N TRP A 537 -15.08 -10.27 -10.67
CA TRP A 537 -14.54 -8.94 -10.49
C TRP A 537 -13.06 -8.97 -10.06
N TRP A 538 -12.28 -7.96 -10.44
CA TRP A 538 -10.83 -7.93 -10.24
C TRP A 538 -10.37 -8.10 -8.79
N ASP A 539 -11.14 -7.62 -7.80
CA ASP A 539 -10.85 -7.78 -6.37
C ASP A 539 -10.66 -9.24 -5.92
N TYR A 540 -11.25 -10.18 -6.66
CA TYR A 540 -11.22 -11.61 -6.30
C TYR A 540 -10.20 -12.41 -7.11
N GLY A 541 -9.60 -11.81 -8.14
CA GLY A 541 -8.77 -12.52 -9.11
C GLY A 541 -7.57 -13.22 -8.51
N TYR A 542 -6.83 -12.56 -7.64
CA TYR A 542 -5.62 -13.11 -7.00
C TYR A 542 -5.92 -14.33 -6.11
N ALA A 543 -6.86 -14.18 -5.18
CA ALA A 543 -7.22 -15.25 -4.26
C ALA A 543 -7.86 -16.44 -5.01
N LEU A 544 -8.64 -16.16 -6.06
CA LEU A 544 -9.26 -17.17 -6.91
C LEU A 544 -8.18 -18.03 -7.60
N ARG A 545 -7.20 -17.42 -8.26
CA ARG A 545 -6.10 -18.16 -8.89
C ARG A 545 -5.27 -18.95 -7.87
N TYR A 546 -4.97 -18.35 -6.73
CA TYR A 546 -4.21 -19.02 -5.69
C TYR A 546 -4.88 -20.29 -5.16
N TYR A 547 -6.19 -20.23 -4.87
CA TYR A 547 -6.90 -21.37 -4.27
C TYR A 547 -7.48 -22.35 -5.30
N SER A 548 -7.90 -21.86 -6.47
CA SER A 548 -8.57 -22.71 -7.48
C SER A 548 -7.65 -23.15 -8.62
N ASP A 549 -6.43 -22.55 -8.74
CA ASP A 549 -5.47 -22.89 -9.78
C ASP A 549 -6.05 -22.79 -11.21
N VAL A 550 -6.64 -21.65 -11.54
CA VAL A 550 -7.34 -21.36 -12.79
C VAL A 550 -6.88 -20.00 -13.34
N LYS A 551 -7.20 -19.69 -14.58
CA LYS A 551 -6.96 -18.38 -15.18
C LYS A 551 -8.08 -17.39 -14.88
N THR A 552 -7.76 -16.08 -14.88
CA THR A 552 -8.73 -14.99 -14.76
C THR A 552 -8.51 -13.95 -15.86
N LEU A 553 -9.55 -13.20 -16.23
CA LEU A 553 -9.43 -12.09 -17.20
C LEU A 553 -8.79 -10.86 -16.60
N VAL A 554 -9.06 -10.63 -15.33
CA VAL A 554 -8.65 -9.44 -14.54
C VAL A 554 -8.25 -9.83 -13.14
N ASP A 555 -7.42 -8.99 -12.54
CA ASP A 555 -6.98 -9.03 -11.14
C ASP A 555 -6.50 -7.65 -10.70
N GLY A 556 -5.90 -7.53 -9.50
CA GLY A 556 -5.37 -6.26 -8.98
C GLY A 556 -4.20 -5.67 -9.80
N GLY A 557 -3.53 -6.47 -10.65
CA GLY A 557 -2.48 -6.00 -11.58
C GLY A 557 -3.03 -5.62 -12.96
N LYS A 558 -4.15 -6.18 -13.35
CA LYS A 558 -4.83 -5.93 -14.63
C LYS A 558 -6.30 -5.52 -14.40
N HIS A 559 -6.52 -4.27 -14.00
CA HIS A 559 -7.82 -3.75 -13.61
C HIS A 559 -8.14 -2.33 -14.13
N LEU A 560 -7.50 -1.92 -15.22
CA LEU A 560 -7.86 -0.64 -15.86
C LEU A 560 -9.29 -0.70 -16.40
N GLY A 561 -9.93 0.44 -16.62
CA GLY A 561 -11.30 0.52 -17.08
C GLY A 561 -11.60 -0.32 -18.33
N LYS A 562 -10.66 -0.33 -19.27
CA LYS A 562 -10.72 -1.15 -20.50
C LYS A 562 -10.68 -2.67 -20.25
N ASP A 563 -10.01 -3.11 -19.18
CA ASP A 563 -9.91 -4.52 -18.82
C ASP A 563 -11.12 -4.95 -17.99
N ASN A 564 -11.53 -4.11 -17.04
CA ASN A 564 -12.70 -4.33 -16.20
C ASN A 564 -14.04 -4.27 -16.94
N PHE A 565 -14.06 -3.72 -18.14
CA PHE A 565 -15.26 -3.63 -18.96
C PHE A 565 -15.91 -5.01 -19.20
N PHE A 566 -15.11 -6.04 -19.55
CA PHE A 566 -15.65 -7.37 -19.87
C PHE A 566 -16.29 -8.08 -18.68
N PRO A 567 -15.62 -8.26 -17.53
CA PRO A 567 -16.27 -8.89 -16.39
C PRO A 567 -17.44 -8.06 -15.86
N SER A 568 -17.36 -6.73 -15.91
CA SER A 568 -18.50 -5.87 -15.58
C SER A 568 -19.68 -6.15 -16.50
N PHE A 569 -19.48 -6.20 -17.81
CA PHE A 569 -20.52 -6.49 -18.79
C PHE A 569 -21.14 -7.88 -18.56
N VAL A 570 -20.33 -8.91 -18.36
CA VAL A 570 -20.78 -10.27 -18.07
C VAL A 570 -21.66 -10.32 -16.83
N LEU A 571 -21.29 -9.63 -15.77
CA LEU A 571 -22.01 -9.67 -14.49
C LEU A 571 -23.28 -8.79 -14.48
N SER A 572 -23.28 -7.67 -15.20
CA SER A 572 -24.32 -6.63 -15.13
C SER A 572 -25.30 -6.60 -16.30
N SER A 573 -25.10 -7.42 -17.32
CA SER A 573 -26.01 -7.56 -18.49
C SER A 573 -27.03 -8.68 -18.27
N ASP A 574 -27.98 -8.79 -19.20
CA ASP A 574 -28.90 -9.92 -19.27
C ASP A 574 -28.15 -11.23 -19.55
N GLU A 575 -28.79 -12.33 -19.32
CA GLU A 575 -28.18 -13.66 -19.34
C GLU A 575 -27.61 -14.06 -20.72
N ASN A 576 -28.27 -13.73 -21.82
CA ASN A 576 -27.78 -14.02 -23.17
C ASN A 576 -26.53 -13.19 -23.49
N SER A 577 -26.59 -11.90 -23.22
CA SER A 577 -25.45 -11.00 -23.38
C SER A 577 -24.28 -11.41 -22.50
N SER A 578 -24.53 -11.85 -21.28
CA SER A 578 -23.55 -12.39 -20.34
C SER A 578 -22.85 -13.63 -20.91
N ALA A 579 -23.62 -14.63 -21.38
CA ALA A 579 -23.07 -15.86 -21.94
C ALA A 579 -22.21 -15.59 -23.19
N ASN A 580 -22.70 -14.75 -24.10
CA ASN A 580 -22.00 -14.41 -25.34
C ASN A 580 -20.71 -13.65 -25.06
N MET A 581 -20.75 -12.61 -24.22
CA MET A 581 -19.56 -11.85 -23.86
C MET A 581 -18.55 -12.69 -23.06
N ALA A 582 -19.01 -13.54 -22.13
CA ALA A 582 -18.14 -14.43 -21.38
C ALA A 582 -17.32 -15.32 -22.32
N ARG A 583 -17.98 -15.91 -23.34
CA ARG A 583 -17.31 -16.71 -24.35
C ARG A 583 -16.32 -15.91 -25.18
N LEU A 584 -16.77 -14.77 -25.73
CA LEU A 584 -15.93 -13.92 -26.58
C LEU A 584 -14.72 -13.36 -25.84
N SER A 585 -14.90 -12.87 -24.61
CA SER A 585 -13.81 -12.25 -23.85
C SER A 585 -12.67 -13.25 -23.59
N VAL A 586 -12.96 -14.49 -23.29
CA VAL A 586 -11.95 -15.53 -23.08
C VAL A 586 -11.25 -15.91 -24.38
N GLU A 587 -12.01 -16.25 -25.43
CA GLU A 587 -11.43 -16.70 -26.71
C GLU A 587 -10.58 -15.60 -27.38
N TYR A 588 -11.03 -14.34 -27.31
CA TYR A 588 -10.24 -13.23 -27.86
C TYR A 588 -9.05 -12.82 -26.98
N THR A 589 -9.12 -13.03 -25.67
CA THR A 589 -7.96 -12.88 -24.78
C THR A 589 -6.88 -13.89 -25.15
N GLU A 590 -7.21 -15.18 -25.30
CA GLU A 590 -6.24 -16.19 -25.72
C GLU A 590 -5.68 -15.91 -27.14
N LYS A 591 -6.55 -15.56 -28.09
CA LYS A 591 -6.13 -15.18 -29.45
C LYS A 591 -5.17 -13.97 -29.45
N SER A 592 -5.25 -13.08 -28.43
CA SER A 592 -4.35 -11.93 -28.32
C SER A 592 -2.91 -12.32 -28.02
N PHE A 593 -2.68 -13.40 -27.30
CA PHE A 593 -1.35 -13.93 -27.02
C PHE A 593 -0.69 -14.50 -28.28
N ASP A 594 -1.44 -15.20 -29.14
CA ASP A 594 -0.92 -15.81 -30.36
C ASP A 594 -0.52 -14.77 -31.42
N ASN A 595 -1.20 -13.62 -31.43
CA ASN A 595 -1.00 -12.58 -32.45
C ASN A 595 0.00 -11.50 -32.06
N ASN A 596 0.73 -11.64 -30.95
CA ASN A 596 1.66 -10.61 -30.42
C ASN A 596 1.02 -9.20 -30.33
N TRP A 597 -0.32 -9.15 -30.10
CA TRP A 597 -0.95 -7.86 -29.90
C TRP A 597 -0.36 -7.23 -28.63
N SER A 598 0.19 -6.04 -28.81
CA SER A 598 0.82 -5.31 -27.72
C SER A 598 -0.11 -5.29 -26.51
N ALA A 599 0.23 -6.14 -25.54
CA ALA A 599 -0.26 -6.08 -24.19
C ALA A 599 -1.74 -6.38 -23.94
N GLN A 600 -2.33 -7.47 -24.49
CA GLN A 600 -3.59 -8.00 -23.95
C GLN A 600 -4.58 -6.89 -23.50
N ASN A 601 -4.65 -5.83 -24.30
CA ASN A 601 -5.34 -4.60 -24.01
C ASN A 601 -6.84 -4.81 -24.29
N GLY A 602 -7.71 -4.65 -23.29
CA GLY A 602 -9.15 -4.81 -23.44
C GLY A 602 -9.75 -3.99 -24.60
N SER A 603 -9.23 -2.81 -24.88
CA SER A 603 -9.67 -1.99 -26.01
C SER A 603 -9.39 -2.63 -27.38
N ASP A 604 -8.23 -3.24 -27.54
CA ASP A 604 -7.85 -3.87 -28.81
C ASP A 604 -8.59 -5.22 -28.98
N ILE A 605 -8.84 -5.90 -27.87
CA ILE A 605 -9.70 -7.10 -27.85
C ILE A 605 -11.12 -6.75 -28.32
N LEU A 606 -11.72 -5.66 -27.79
CA LEU A 606 -13.06 -5.22 -28.21
C LEU A 606 -13.10 -4.84 -29.69
N LYS A 607 -12.08 -4.10 -30.17
CA LYS A 607 -11.97 -3.74 -31.61
C LYS A 607 -11.89 -4.97 -32.50
N ALA A 608 -11.12 -5.98 -32.08
CA ALA A 608 -10.99 -7.22 -32.84
C ALA A 608 -12.33 -7.98 -32.91
N MET A 609 -13.05 -8.06 -31.78
CA MET A 609 -14.41 -8.62 -31.77
C MET A 609 -15.33 -7.89 -32.76
N MET A 610 -15.43 -6.56 -32.62
CA MET A 610 -16.29 -5.73 -33.50
C MET A 610 -15.95 -5.91 -34.99
N LYS A 611 -14.66 -5.98 -35.32
CA LYS A 611 -14.19 -6.19 -36.70
C LYS A 611 -14.62 -7.55 -37.22
N ASP A 612 -14.41 -8.64 -36.47
CA ASP A 612 -14.74 -10.00 -36.92
C ASP A 612 -16.26 -10.19 -37.10
N TYR A 613 -17.08 -9.42 -36.35
CA TYR A 613 -18.53 -9.41 -36.51
C TYR A 613 -19.08 -8.30 -37.44
N ASN A 614 -18.21 -7.59 -38.16
CA ASN A 614 -18.57 -6.48 -39.08
C ASN A 614 -19.43 -5.40 -38.40
N LYS A 615 -19.15 -5.06 -37.16
CA LYS A 615 -19.84 -4.00 -36.42
C LYS A 615 -18.97 -2.76 -36.34
N SER A 616 -19.46 -1.64 -36.88
CA SER A 616 -18.77 -0.35 -36.84
C SER A 616 -19.07 0.47 -35.59
N ASN A 617 -20.11 0.10 -34.85
CA ASN A 617 -20.58 0.78 -33.66
C ASN A 617 -20.72 -0.23 -32.51
N GLU A 618 -20.21 0.15 -31.35
CA GLU A 618 -20.21 -0.68 -30.13
C GLU A 618 -21.64 -0.96 -29.63
N PHE A 619 -22.56 0.00 -29.70
CA PHE A 619 -23.94 -0.19 -29.29
C PHE A 619 -24.60 -1.30 -30.10
N LEU A 620 -24.43 -1.29 -31.42
CA LEU A 620 -24.96 -2.35 -32.29
C LEU A 620 -24.33 -3.72 -32.05
N PHE A 621 -23.04 -3.71 -31.64
CA PHE A 621 -22.36 -4.95 -31.27
C PHE A 621 -22.97 -5.51 -29.98
N PHE A 622 -23.11 -4.72 -28.92
CA PHE A 622 -23.68 -5.16 -27.65
C PHE A 622 -25.15 -5.57 -27.77
N GLU A 623 -25.94 -4.83 -28.56
CA GLU A 623 -27.32 -5.23 -28.84
C GLU A 623 -27.41 -6.61 -29.56
N SER A 624 -26.45 -6.92 -30.43
CA SER A 624 -26.42 -8.24 -31.08
C SER A 624 -26.12 -9.39 -30.12
N LEU A 625 -25.47 -9.12 -28.99
CA LEU A 625 -25.19 -10.15 -27.96
C LEU A 625 -26.45 -10.58 -27.19
N LYS A 626 -27.58 -9.85 -27.26
CA LYS A 626 -28.84 -10.23 -26.64
C LYS A 626 -29.50 -11.42 -27.30
N ASP A 627 -29.09 -11.72 -28.54
CA ASP A 627 -29.63 -12.87 -29.25
C ASP A 627 -29.09 -14.18 -28.68
N LYS A 628 -29.99 -15.06 -28.20
CA LYS A 628 -29.64 -16.39 -27.73
C LYS A 628 -28.91 -17.20 -28.82
N ASN A 629 -29.26 -16.99 -30.09
CA ASN A 629 -28.71 -17.70 -31.25
C ASN A 629 -27.46 -17.00 -31.83
N PHE A 630 -26.89 -16.04 -31.11
CA PHE A 630 -25.66 -15.37 -31.54
C PHE A 630 -24.58 -16.42 -31.81
N LYS A 631 -24.09 -16.44 -33.05
CA LYS A 631 -23.12 -17.45 -33.51
C LYS A 631 -21.71 -17.03 -33.18
N ILE A 632 -21.01 -17.87 -32.44
CA ILE A 632 -19.58 -17.74 -32.21
C ILE A 632 -18.89 -18.80 -33.09
N PRO A 633 -18.16 -18.37 -34.15
CA PRO A 633 -17.63 -19.28 -35.16
C PRO A 633 -16.61 -20.29 -34.65
N SER A 634 -15.84 -19.91 -33.63
CA SER A 634 -14.78 -20.76 -33.09
C SER A 634 -15.34 -21.81 -32.12
N PRO A 635 -14.84 -23.05 -32.16
CA PRO A 635 -15.17 -24.03 -31.15
C PRO A 635 -14.68 -23.56 -29.77
N LYS A 636 -15.32 -24.01 -28.71
CA LYS A 636 -14.91 -23.73 -27.34
C LYS A 636 -13.56 -24.38 -27.07
N THR A 637 -12.55 -23.55 -26.73
CA THR A 637 -11.16 -24.03 -26.54
C THR A 637 -10.93 -24.56 -25.13
N ARG A 638 -11.73 -24.07 -24.16
CA ARG A 638 -11.61 -24.37 -22.71
C ARG A 638 -12.92 -24.14 -22.00
N ASP A 639 -13.05 -24.66 -20.80
CA ASP A 639 -14.21 -24.36 -19.96
C ASP A 639 -14.13 -22.94 -19.39
N ILE A 640 -15.29 -22.33 -19.20
CA ILE A 640 -15.44 -20.96 -18.69
C ILE A 640 -16.42 -21.01 -17.54
N TYR A 641 -16.05 -20.43 -16.43
CA TYR A 641 -16.86 -20.36 -15.22
C TYR A 641 -17.11 -18.90 -14.84
N LEU A 642 -18.23 -18.63 -14.19
CA LEU A 642 -18.56 -17.36 -13.57
C LEU A 642 -18.57 -17.55 -12.07
N TYR A 643 -17.69 -16.87 -11.35
CA TYR A 643 -17.70 -16.84 -9.89
C TYR A 643 -18.38 -15.58 -9.38
N MET A 644 -19.46 -15.77 -8.65
CA MET A 644 -20.33 -14.73 -8.12
C MET A 644 -20.30 -14.77 -6.58
N PRO A 645 -19.36 -14.06 -5.91
CA PRO A 645 -19.31 -14.02 -4.45
C PRO A 645 -20.41 -13.13 -3.87
N ALA A 646 -20.96 -13.52 -2.71
CA ALA A 646 -21.99 -12.77 -2.00
C ALA A 646 -21.54 -11.34 -1.63
N ARG A 647 -20.28 -11.20 -1.23
CA ARG A 647 -19.70 -9.89 -0.83
C ARG A 647 -19.67 -8.88 -1.99
N MET A 648 -19.72 -9.32 -3.23
CA MET A 648 -19.78 -8.43 -4.40
C MET A 648 -21.03 -7.56 -4.41
N ALA A 649 -22.11 -7.99 -3.75
CA ALA A 649 -23.33 -7.18 -3.63
C ALA A 649 -23.06 -5.78 -3.04
N ALA A 650 -22.13 -5.67 -2.10
CA ALA A 650 -21.78 -4.38 -1.47
C ALA A 650 -21.14 -3.37 -2.46
N ILE A 651 -20.51 -3.85 -3.51
CA ILE A 651 -19.81 -3.03 -4.52
C ILE A 651 -20.42 -3.15 -5.92
N PHE A 652 -21.54 -3.86 -6.08
CA PHE A 652 -22.05 -4.20 -7.40
C PHE A 652 -22.48 -2.98 -8.23
N SER A 653 -22.91 -1.88 -7.60
CA SER A 653 -23.12 -0.60 -8.31
C SER A 653 -21.82 -0.09 -8.97
N THR A 654 -20.70 -0.19 -8.27
CA THR A 654 -19.39 0.15 -8.82
C THR A 654 -19.00 -0.81 -9.95
N VAL A 655 -19.17 -2.13 -9.75
CA VAL A 655 -18.93 -3.12 -10.81
C VAL A 655 -19.70 -2.78 -12.08
N ALA A 656 -21.00 -2.54 -11.98
CA ALA A 656 -21.87 -2.23 -13.12
C ALA A 656 -21.49 -0.92 -13.83
N SER A 657 -20.97 0.07 -13.11
CA SER A 657 -20.55 1.36 -13.69
C SER A 657 -19.47 1.23 -14.77
N PHE A 658 -18.66 0.15 -14.76
CA PHE A 658 -17.60 -0.04 -15.76
C PHE A 658 -18.13 -0.43 -17.14
N SER A 659 -19.31 -1.03 -17.26
CA SER A 659 -19.91 -1.44 -18.53
C SER A 659 -21.17 -0.69 -18.93
N LYS A 660 -21.85 -0.03 -17.96
CA LYS A 660 -23.07 0.78 -18.24
C LYS A 660 -22.74 2.20 -18.69
N ILE A 661 -21.66 2.35 -19.47
CA ILE A 661 -21.15 3.61 -20.01
C ILE A 661 -21.27 3.66 -21.53
N ASP A 662 -21.39 4.86 -22.05
CA ASP A 662 -21.17 5.16 -23.45
C ASP A 662 -19.66 5.27 -23.71
N LEU A 663 -19.13 4.32 -24.47
CA LEU A 663 -17.69 4.26 -24.78
C LEU A 663 -17.22 5.42 -25.67
N SER A 664 -18.11 6.24 -26.23
CA SER A 664 -17.75 7.44 -27.02
C SER A 664 -17.33 8.62 -26.13
N ASN A 665 -17.91 8.72 -24.90
CA ASN A 665 -17.68 9.86 -23.99
C ASN A 665 -17.31 9.45 -22.55
N GLY A 666 -17.50 8.18 -22.17
CA GLY A 666 -17.21 7.66 -20.82
C GLY A 666 -18.24 8.00 -19.75
N GLU A 667 -19.40 8.53 -20.15
CA GLU A 667 -20.50 8.84 -19.24
C GLU A 667 -21.44 7.64 -19.09
N LEU A 668 -22.19 7.59 -17.98
CA LEU A 668 -23.21 6.56 -17.79
C LEU A 668 -24.31 6.70 -18.86
N ASN A 669 -24.62 5.59 -19.53
CA ASN A 669 -25.70 5.54 -20.53
C ASN A 669 -27.05 5.98 -19.96
N GLN A 670 -27.35 5.54 -18.74
CA GLN A 670 -28.52 5.96 -17.94
C GLN A 670 -28.19 5.80 -16.46
N PRO A 671 -28.71 6.69 -15.60
CA PRO A 671 -28.63 6.49 -14.16
C PRO A 671 -29.33 5.19 -13.76
N PHE A 672 -28.67 4.43 -12.90
CA PHE A 672 -29.21 3.19 -12.33
C PHE A 672 -29.10 3.18 -10.81
N ILE A 673 -29.89 2.34 -10.16
CA ILE A 673 -29.86 2.16 -8.70
C ILE A 673 -29.55 0.69 -8.40
N PHE A 674 -28.48 0.49 -7.64
CA PHE A 674 -28.22 -0.74 -6.89
C PHE A 674 -27.54 -0.34 -5.58
N SER A 675 -28.20 -0.60 -4.46
CA SER A 675 -27.70 -0.17 -3.15
C SER A 675 -28.03 -1.19 -2.08
N THR A 676 -27.05 -1.53 -1.27
CA THR A 676 -27.19 -2.38 -0.08
C THR A 676 -27.23 -1.48 1.15
N ALA A 677 -28.14 -1.74 2.08
CA ALA A 677 -28.30 -0.94 3.29
C ALA A 677 -28.81 -1.78 4.46
N LEU A 678 -28.53 -1.33 5.68
CA LEU A 678 -29.07 -1.90 6.92
C LEU A 678 -30.25 -1.06 7.39
N ALA A 679 -31.26 -1.71 8.00
CA ALA A 679 -32.32 -0.98 8.68
C ALA A 679 -31.78 -0.31 9.95
N LEU A 680 -31.95 0.99 10.08
CA LEU A 680 -31.61 1.77 11.28
C LEU A 680 -32.80 1.93 12.21
N ALA A 681 -34.01 2.07 11.65
CA ALA A 681 -35.30 2.15 12.36
C ALA A 681 -36.36 1.42 11.54
N SER A 682 -37.37 0.87 12.23
CA SER A 682 -38.45 0.12 11.60
C SER A 682 -39.86 0.71 11.85
N GLU A 683 -40.00 1.70 12.71
CA GLU A 683 -41.27 2.40 13.01
C GLU A 683 -41.03 3.91 13.14
N PRO A 684 -41.95 4.77 12.63
CA PRO A 684 -43.11 4.46 11.78
C PRO A 684 -42.79 4.12 10.30
N GLN A 685 -41.53 4.16 9.89
CA GLN A 685 -41.03 3.84 8.54
C GLN A 685 -39.70 3.13 8.64
N ILE A 686 -39.34 2.33 7.65
CA ILE A 686 -38.02 1.68 7.61
C ILE A 686 -36.98 2.67 7.08
N VAL A 687 -36.17 3.20 7.96
CA VAL A 687 -35.08 4.10 7.63
C VAL A 687 -33.81 3.26 7.41
N LEU A 688 -33.17 3.43 6.26
CA LEU A 688 -32.00 2.67 5.85
C LEU A 688 -30.71 3.46 6.05
N SER A 689 -29.59 2.76 6.26
CA SER A 689 -28.27 3.35 6.51
C SER A 689 -27.71 4.20 5.36
N ASN A 690 -28.25 4.04 4.14
CA ASN A 690 -27.92 4.85 2.95
C ASN A 690 -28.83 6.09 2.80
N GLY A 691 -29.69 6.38 3.78
CA GLY A 691 -30.66 7.50 3.75
C GLY A 691 -31.93 7.24 2.95
N PHE A 692 -32.12 6.02 2.43
CA PHE A 692 -33.40 5.67 1.79
C PHE A 692 -34.43 5.31 2.85
N ILE A 693 -35.70 5.52 2.53
CA ILE A 693 -36.85 5.21 3.42
C ILE A 693 -37.82 4.31 2.66
N ILE A 694 -38.19 3.19 3.26
CA ILE A 694 -39.27 2.34 2.77
C ILE A 694 -40.50 2.62 3.66
N GLU A 695 -41.61 3.00 3.03
CA GLU A 695 -42.88 3.26 3.74
C GLU A 695 -43.46 1.97 4.34
N ASN A 696 -44.25 2.09 5.41
CA ASN A 696 -44.78 0.92 6.14
C ASN A 696 -45.69 0.00 5.33
N ASP A 697 -46.32 0.54 4.28
CA ASP A 697 -47.10 -0.29 3.35
C ASP A 697 -46.26 -1.01 2.32
N PHE A 698 -44.91 -0.80 2.35
CA PHE A 698 -43.93 -1.35 1.41
C PHE A 698 -44.17 -1.02 -0.07
N LYS A 699 -45.08 -0.10 -0.40
CA LYS A 699 -45.41 0.25 -1.79
C LYS A 699 -44.49 1.30 -2.36
N SER A 700 -43.81 2.06 -1.50
CA SER A 700 -42.99 3.19 -1.91
C SER A 700 -41.64 3.23 -1.25
N LEU A 701 -40.66 3.63 -2.06
CA LEU A 701 -39.28 3.94 -1.67
C LEU A 701 -39.07 5.44 -1.80
N VAL A 702 -38.58 6.10 -0.75
CA VAL A 702 -38.21 7.51 -0.79
C VAL A 702 -36.67 7.60 -0.92
N VAL A 703 -36.23 8.33 -1.95
CA VAL A 703 -34.81 8.57 -2.26
C VAL A 703 -34.60 10.08 -2.41
N GLY A 704 -34.05 10.72 -1.38
CA GLY A 704 -34.06 12.18 -1.29
C GLY A 704 -35.51 12.71 -1.28
N ASP A 705 -35.83 13.63 -2.19
CA ASP A 705 -37.15 14.20 -2.31
C ASP A 705 -38.11 13.41 -3.25
N LYS A 706 -37.69 12.28 -3.77
CA LYS A 706 -38.41 11.48 -4.76
C LYS A 706 -39.06 10.27 -4.11
N LYS A 707 -40.38 10.13 -4.32
CA LYS A 707 -41.13 8.93 -3.97
C LYS A 707 -41.25 8.03 -5.20
N LEU A 708 -40.76 6.80 -5.08
CA LEU A 708 -40.64 5.83 -6.15
C LEU A 708 -41.51 4.60 -5.82
N ALA A 709 -42.32 4.14 -6.76
CA ALA A 709 -43.14 2.95 -6.58
C ALA A 709 -42.29 1.67 -6.63
N ILE A 710 -42.56 0.73 -5.73
CA ILE A 710 -41.89 -0.57 -5.67
C ILE A 710 -42.67 -1.60 -6.51
N ASN A 711 -41.99 -2.28 -7.44
CA ASN A 711 -42.56 -3.35 -8.25
C ASN A 711 -42.81 -4.60 -7.40
N SER A 712 -41.76 -5.10 -6.78
CA SER A 712 -41.83 -6.36 -6.03
C SER A 712 -40.83 -6.36 -4.87
N ILE A 713 -41.18 -7.12 -3.85
CA ILE A 713 -40.30 -7.40 -2.71
C ILE A 713 -39.99 -8.89 -2.72
N TYR A 714 -38.74 -9.22 -2.53
CA TYR A 714 -38.21 -10.59 -2.44
C TYR A 714 -37.59 -10.83 -1.06
N ASP A 715 -38.07 -11.80 -0.32
CA ASP A 715 -37.39 -12.34 0.86
C ASP A 715 -36.43 -13.42 0.40
N ILE A 716 -35.14 -13.10 0.41
CA ILE A 716 -34.05 -13.97 -0.05
C ILE A 716 -33.28 -14.61 1.11
N SER A 717 -33.88 -14.69 2.30
CA SER A 717 -33.22 -15.22 3.50
C SER A 717 -32.80 -16.70 3.37
N ASN A 718 -33.38 -17.45 2.44
CA ASN A 718 -33.05 -18.86 2.15
C ASN A 718 -32.28 -19.03 0.82
N ILE A 719 -31.43 -18.09 0.47
CA ILE A 719 -30.68 -18.10 -0.79
C ILE A 719 -29.89 -19.39 -1.05
N GLU A 720 -29.44 -20.09 0.00
CA GLU A 720 -28.75 -21.37 -0.09
C GLU A 720 -29.61 -22.46 -0.74
N LYS A 721 -30.92 -22.46 -0.44
CA LYS A 721 -31.87 -23.41 -0.99
C LYS A 721 -32.41 -23.00 -2.35
N GLY A 722 -32.09 -21.78 -2.81
CA GLY A 722 -32.70 -21.18 -3.99
C GLY A 722 -34.19 -20.86 -3.78
N GLU A 723 -34.64 -20.81 -2.53
CA GLU A 723 -36.02 -20.50 -2.16
C GLU A 723 -36.15 -19.03 -1.82
N PHE A 724 -37.09 -18.35 -2.43
CA PHE A 724 -37.45 -16.98 -2.11
C PHE A 724 -38.97 -16.82 -2.08
N LYS A 725 -39.44 -15.89 -1.28
CA LYS A 725 -40.85 -15.45 -1.28
C LYS A 725 -40.91 -14.08 -1.95
N ASN A 726 -41.80 -13.91 -2.89
CA ASN A 726 -41.99 -12.61 -3.52
C ASN A 726 -43.45 -12.11 -3.36
N ILE A 727 -43.56 -10.79 -3.25
CA ILE A 727 -44.82 -10.08 -3.24
C ILE A 727 -44.76 -9.05 -4.38
N VAL A 728 -45.62 -9.20 -5.38
CA VAL A 728 -45.75 -8.22 -6.45
C VAL A 728 -46.71 -7.14 -6.00
N LEU A 729 -46.28 -5.88 -6.02
CA LEU A 729 -47.02 -4.71 -5.57
C LEU A 729 -47.58 -3.90 -6.74
N ASP A 730 -46.70 -3.51 -7.67
CA ASP A 730 -47.07 -2.78 -8.90
C ASP A 730 -46.20 -3.25 -10.08
N LYS A 731 -46.81 -3.99 -11.00
CA LYS A 731 -46.09 -4.54 -12.18
C LYS A 731 -45.52 -3.48 -13.13
N ASN A 732 -45.99 -2.23 -13.05
CA ASN A 732 -45.53 -1.13 -13.88
C ASN A 732 -44.37 -0.35 -13.23
N ALA A 733 -44.14 -0.55 -11.94
CA ALA A 733 -43.04 0.10 -11.23
C ALA A 733 -41.70 -0.49 -11.63
N LYS A 734 -40.64 0.31 -11.47
CA LYS A 734 -39.29 -0.03 -11.95
C LYS A 734 -38.31 -0.46 -10.84
N TYR A 735 -38.73 -0.40 -9.56
CA TYR A 735 -37.83 -0.65 -8.44
C TYR A 735 -38.18 -1.95 -7.72
N PHE A 736 -37.13 -2.69 -7.35
CA PHE A 736 -37.20 -3.98 -6.68
C PHE A 736 -36.47 -3.89 -5.34
N VAL A 737 -37.00 -4.58 -4.34
CA VAL A 737 -36.43 -4.62 -3.00
C VAL A 737 -36.20 -6.06 -2.58
N PHE A 738 -34.96 -6.40 -2.23
CA PHE A 738 -34.61 -7.67 -1.63
C PHE A 738 -34.40 -7.49 -0.14
N ILE A 739 -34.92 -8.41 0.67
CA ILE A 739 -34.79 -8.45 2.12
C ILE A 739 -34.01 -9.70 2.49
N LEU A 740 -32.94 -9.49 3.24
CA LEU A 740 -32.13 -10.55 3.84
C LEU A 740 -32.26 -10.46 5.35
N LYS A 741 -32.95 -11.40 5.95
CA LYS A 741 -33.07 -11.56 7.38
C LYS A 741 -31.89 -12.38 7.87
N GLN A 742 -30.92 -11.74 8.48
CA GLN A 742 -29.88 -12.43 9.25
C GLN A 742 -30.38 -12.60 10.67
N ASN A 743 -30.21 -13.80 11.24
CA ASN A 743 -30.68 -14.20 12.57
C ASN A 743 -30.95 -13.09 13.59
N PHE A 744 -31.89 -13.26 14.50
CA PHE A 744 -32.50 -12.31 15.47
C PHE A 744 -31.58 -11.28 16.18
N VAL A 745 -30.28 -11.25 15.90
CA VAL A 745 -29.28 -10.38 16.55
C VAL A 745 -28.77 -9.27 15.62
N TYR A 746 -29.01 -9.33 14.31
CA TYR A 746 -28.51 -8.34 13.34
C TYR A 746 -29.64 -7.59 12.64
N PRO A 747 -29.46 -6.29 12.33
CA PRO A 747 -30.45 -5.53 11.58
C PRO A 747 -30.70 -6.16 10.19
N MET A 748 -31.95 -6.12 9.73
CA MET A 748 -32.30 -6.57 8.38
C MET A 748 -31.49 -5.83 7.33
N GLN A 749 -30.96 -6.56 6.37
CA GLN A 749 -30.27 -5.99 5.23
C GLN A 749 -31.22 -5.91 4.04
N PHE A 750 -31.19 -4.77 3.35
CA PHE A 750 -31.96 -4.51 2.16
C PHE A 750 -31.03 -4.34 0.96
N ILE A 751 -31.48 -4.83 -0.20
CA ILE A 751 -30.86 -4.53 -1.49
C ILE A 751 -31.95 -3.89 -2.35
N ILE A 752 -31.70 -2.67 -2.80
CA ILE A 752 -32.61 -1.87 -3.58
C ILE A 752 -32.04 -1.68 -4.97
N MET A 753 -32.83 -1.96 -5.99
CA MET A 753 -32.36 -1.86 -7.37
C MET A 753 -33.47 -1.47 -8.34
N ASP A 754 -33.08 -0.88 -9.46
CA ASP A 754 -33.97 -0.67 -10.59
C ASP A 754 -34.08 -1.92 -11.49
N LYS A 755 -34.95 -1.86 -12.47
CA LYS A 755 -35.22 -2.96 -13.39
C LYS A 755 -33.98 -3.41 -14.15
N SER A 756 -33.13 -2.52 -14.58
CA SER A 756 -31.93 -2.85 -15.36
C SER A 756 -30.92 -3.66 -14.54
N MET A 757 -30.83 -3.37 -13.24
CA MET A 757 -29.98 -4.10 -12.30
C MET A 757 -30.63 -5.41 -11.85
N PHE A 758 -31.97 -5.44 -11.70
CA PHE A 758 -32.73 -6.65 -11.39
C PHE A 758 -32.55 -7.71 -12.48
N GLU A 759 -32.56 -7.34 -13.77
CA GLU A 759 -32.40 -8.22 -14.92
C GLU A 759 -30.92 -8.66 -15.13
N SER A 760 -29.97 -8.17 -14.36
CA SER A 760 -28.57 -8.53 -14.50
C SER A 760 -28.29 -10.00 -14.16
N ALA A 761 -27.32 -10.61 -14.85
CA ALA A 761 -26.91 -11.99 -14.62
C ALA A 761 -26.53 -12.22 -13.14
N TYR A 762 -25.81 -11.31 -12.50
CA TYR A 762 -25.46 -11.43 -11.08
C TYR A 762 -26.72 -11.53 -10.20
N VAL A 763 -27.71 -10.68 -10.39
CA VAL A 763 -28.91 -10.68 -9.55
C VAL A 763 -29.77 -11.92 -9.83
N GLN A 764 -30.03 -12.26 -11.08
CA GLN A 764 -30.88 -13.40 -11.45
C GLN A 764 -30.23 -14.72 -11.03
N MET A 765 -28.96 -14.93 -11.34
CA MET A 765 -28.28 -16.19 -11.09
C MET A 765 -27.89 -16.35 -9.61
N PHE A 766 -27.32 -15.34 -8.99
CA PHE A 766 -26.85 -15.45 -7.61
C PHE A 766 -27.99 -15.43 -6.59
N PHE A 767 -28.89 -14.43 -6.64
CA PHE A 767 -29.94 -14.26 -5.62
C PHE A 767 -31.17 -15.11 -5.89
N LEU A 768 -31.61 -15.20 -7.13
CA LEU A 768 -32.87 -15.87 -7.48
C LEU A 768 -32.69 -17.30 -8.01
N ASN A 769 -31.45 -17.71 -8.24
CA ASN A 769 -31.14 -19.01 -8.85
C ASN A 769 -31.88 -19.24 -10.19
N HIS A 770 -32.20 -18.12 -10.86
CA HIS A 770 -32.92 -18.10 -12.12
C HIS A 770 -31.93 -17.94 -13.27
N TYR A 771 -31.79 -18.95 -14.11
CA TYR A 771 -30.88 -18.99 -15.25
C TYR A 771 -31.33 -20.02 -16.32
N ASP A 772 -30.96 -19.76 -17.57
CA ASP A 772 -31.19 -20.71 -18.68
C ASP A 772 -30.21 -21.87 -18.57
N LYS A 773 -30.75 -23.07 -18.35
CA LYS A 773 -29.97 -24.31 -18.21
C LYS A 773 -29.29 -24.76 -19.51
N ASP A 774 -29.66 -24.20 -20.65
CA ASP A 774 -28.96 -24.42 -21.92
C ASP A 774 -27.69 -23.60 -22.01
N LEU A 775 -27.66 -22.41 -21.35
CA LEU A 775 -26.51 -21.53 -21.34
C LEU A 775 -25.57 -21.80 -20.19
N PHE A 776 -26.08 -22.08 -19.00
CA PHE A 776 -25.30 -22.22 -17.77
C PHE A 776 -25.64 -23.49 -16.98
N GLU A 777 -24.69 -23.96 -16.22
CA GLU A 777 -24.82 -25.05 -15.25
C GLU A 777 -24.27 -24.58 -13.90
N LEU A 778 -25.08 -24.71 -12.84
CA LEU A 778 -24.66 -24.39 -11.47
C LEU A 778 -23.79 -25.55 -10.95
N VAL A 779 -22.47 -25.30 -10.78
CA VAL A 779 -21.52 -26.33 -10.34
C VAL A 779 -21.17 -26.22 -8.85
N ILE A 780 -21.24 -25.00 -8.28
CA ILE A 780 -21.10 -24.77 -6.85
C ILE A 780 -22.24 -23.86 -6.39
N ASN A 781 -23.03 -24.35 -5.43
CA ASN A 781 -24.09 -23.58 -4.79
C ASN A 781 -23.74 -23.40 -3.30
N ASP A 782 -23.23 -22.23 -2.96
CA ASP A 782 -22.89 -21.85 -1.58
C ASP A 782 -23.41 -20.44 -1.29
N LYS A 783 -23.78 -20.16 -0.05
CA LYS A 783 -24.28 -18.84 0.35
C LYS A 783 -23.25 -17.72 0.20
N ASN A 784 -21.96 -18.06 0.33
CA ASN A 784 -20.86 -17.12 0.23
C ASN A 784 -20.42 -16.86 -1.22
N GLY A 785 -20.77 -17.79 -2.15
CA GLY A 785 -20.47 -17.65 -3.56
C GLY A 785 -21.00 -18.80 -4.40
N LYS A 786 -21.51 -18.47 -5.59
CA LYS A 786 -21.96 -19.45 -6.57
C LYS A 786 -21.02 -19.49 -7.75
N VAL A 787 -20.85 -20.68 -8.33
CA VAL A 787 -20.08 -20.88 -9.55
C VAL A 787 -20.95 -21.50 -10.61
N PHE A 788 -21.01 -20.86 -11.77
CA PHE A 788 -21.74 -21.33 -12.93
C PHE A 788 -20.75 -21.66 -14.05
N LYS A 789 -20.91 -22.84 -14.66
CA LYS A 789 -20.17 -23.25 -15.85
C LYS A 789 -20.92 -22.78 -17.09
N LEU A 790 -20.25 -22.13 -18.03
CA LEU A 790 -20.80 -21.76 -19.33
C LEU A 790 -20.86 -22.99 -20.25
N LYS A 791 -22.04 -23.35 -20.75
CA LYS A 791 -22.23 -24.47 -21.70
C LYS A 791 -21.99 -24.06 -23.16
N LYS A 792 -22.27 -22.81 -23.50
CA LYS A 792 -22.15 -22.26 -24.84
C LYS A 792 -20.72 -22.15 -25.36
#